data_ba8f92b821962370f399739b9fb5eec9
#
_entry.id   ba8f92b821962370f399739b9fb5eec9
#
_cell.length_a   1.000
_cell.length_b   1.000
_cell.length_c   1.000
_cell.angle_alpha   90.00
_cell.angle_beta   90.00
_cell.angle_gamma   90.00
#
_symmetry.space_group_name_H-M   'P 1'
#
loop_
_entity.id
_entity.type
_entity.pdbx_description
1 polymer ?
#
loop_
_entity_poly.entity_id
_entity_poly.type
_entity_poly.pdbx_seq_one_letter_code
_entity_poly.pdbx_strand_id
1 'polypeptide(L)'
;MKKRNSSGKYIAGLILLIALCVFGAFITTKGITKKKIGRASNIELGLDLAGGVSITYEVDGKNVSDSDMKDTVYKLQKRVEGYSTEAEVYQEGKDRINIEIPGVTDANKILDELGKPGTLSFAVQKQVKVKKNGKTTTQTTLDTVLTGQNVKKAKAVTNQNQTTGKKEYLVALEFDAKGTKAFAKATKANIGKPIYIIYDNQVISAPNVQEAITKGECTIDGMESYEAAENLASSIRIGSLPVKLNELRSNVVSAKLGVNAIQTTVKAGVIGFVLVCLIMIAFYAVPGMIACVALAIYMLMMLLALNGFNATLTLPGLAGIILGIGMAVDANVIIYARIQEEIGAGKSTGAAIKSGFGKAASAIIDGNVTTLIAVLVLWFKGSGTVKGFAQTLGMSVLISMFTALVISRFLVYAAYHFGLRDKKWYGKPRTIKTRDFVRTGKKYVAVAGVIILIGLAALPMNRSKIGSILNYDLEFSGGTASTITFKDDQKVNDSLEKQVVKAYEKVSKSTSVQSQKVKANNQMVVKSVELNLSQRKQIENTLKKDYKVKSVTTENISSTISNEMQRDAFISVVISAICMLIYIAIRFKDVKFGSSAIIALINDVLVVFTAYSVGRLSVGGTFIACMLTIIGYSINSTIVIFDRIRENLKLQTIRTRDDIKALVNQSISSTLVRTINTSLTTFVMVLALFICGVSSLREFALALMVGVIGGAFSSVFLTGPLWYMMKTRIGSDAIKENQAASQAQPEKITANPNRKKKKKKKRK
;
A
#
# COMPACT_ATOMS: atom_id res chain seq x y z
N MET A 1 -27.27 -44.44 -12.82
CA MET A 1 -27.96 -43.13 -12.80
C MET A 1 -27.26 -42.03 -11.97
N LYS A 2 -26.50 -42.31 -10.89
CA LYS A 2 -25.79 -41.24 -10.09
C LYS A 2 -24.66 -40.48 -10.79
N LYS A 3 -24.04 -41.00 -11.87
CA LYS A 3 -22.95 -40.34 -12.62
C LYS A 3 -23.41 -39.17 -13.50
N ARG A 4 -24.65 -39.17 -14.00
CA ARG A 4 -25.16 -38.15 -14.94
C ARG A 4 -25.53 -36.83 -14.24
N ASN A 5 -25.93 -36.86 -12.95
CA ASN A 5 -26.25 -35.68 -12.16
C ASN A 5 -25.04 -34.84 -11.67
N SER A 6 -23.83 -35.44 -11.65
CA SER A 6 -22.64 -34.67 -11.20
C SER A 6 -22.08 -33.79 -12.32
N SER A 7 -22.12 -34.24 -13.58
CA SER A 7 -21.66 -33.40 -14.71
C SER A 7 -22.52 -32.17 -14.93
N GLY A 8 -23.85 -32.28 -14.74
CA GLY A 8 -24.77 -31.15 -14.84
C GLY A 8 -24.48 -30.01 -13.85
N LYS A 9 -24.07 -30.35 -12.61
CA LYS A 9 -23.69 -29.34 -11.60
C LYS A 9 -22.42 -28.56 -12.00
N TYR A 10 -21.42 -29.23 -12.58
CA TYR A 10 -20.20 -28.56 -13.04
C TYR A 10 -20.43 -27.72 -14.30
N ILE A 11 -21.32 -28.15 -15.22
CA ILE A 11 -21.74 -27.35 -16.37
C ILE A 11 -22.45 -26.09 -15.92
N ALA A 12 -23.45 -26.20 -15.04
CA ALA A 12 -24.17 -25.06 -14.50
C ALA A 12 -23.25 -24.10 -13.75
N GLY A 13 -22.31 -24.63 -12.93
CA GLY A 13 -21.31 -23.81 -12.22
C GLY A 13 -20.33 -23.11 -13.17
N LEU A 14 -19.94 -23.75 -14.28
CA LEU A 14 -19.06 -23.15 -15.29
C LEU A 14 -19.78 -22.02 -16.04
N ILE A 15 -21.05 -22.24 -16.43
CA ILE A 15 -21.87 -21.21 -17.06
C ILE A 15 -22.02 -20.00 -16.13
N LEU A 16 -22.31 -20.25 -14.84
CA LEU A 16 -22.40 -19.18 -13.83
C LEU A 16 -21.08 -18.42 -13.68
N LEU A 17 -19.95 -19.13 -13.62
CA LEU A 17 -18.62 -18.51 -13.51
C LEU A 17 -18.31 -17.65 -14.74
N ILE A 18 -18.59 -18.17 -15.95
CA ILE A 18 -18.41 -17.41 -17.19
C ILE A 18 -19.32 -16.19 -17.21
N ALA A 19 -20.59 -16.34 -16.83
CA ALA A 19 -21.52 -15.22 -16.75
C ALA A 19 -21.05 -14.14 -15.76
N LEU A 20 -20.53 -14.53 -14.60
CA LEU A 20 -19.95 -13.60 -13.61
C LEU A 20 -18.68 -12.92 -14.14
N CYS A 21 -17.82 -13.65 -14.86
CA CYS A 21 -16.63 -13.07 -15.49
C CYS A 21 -16.98 -12.07 -16.59
N VAL A 22 -17.95 -12.42 -17.47
CA VAL A 22 -18.44 -11.52 -18.54
C VAL A 22 -19.09 -10.27 -17.92
N PHE A 23 -19.92 -10.46 -16.90
CA PHE A 23 -20.55 -9.34 -16.19
C PHE A 23 -19.52 -8.46 -15.49
N GLY A 24 -18.52 -9.05 -14.81
CA GLY A 24 -17.42 -8.31 -14.21
C GLY A 24 -16.58 -7.56 -15.26
N ALA A 25 -16.26 -8.18 -16.38
CA ALA A 25 -15.55 -7.54 -17.49
C ALA A 25 -16.39 -6.41 -18.13
N PHE A 26 -17.69 -6.56 -18.20
CA PHE A 26 -18.59 -5.51 -18.64
C PHE A 26 -18.58 -4.33 -17.68
N ILE A 27 -18.64 -4.58 -16.36
CA ILE A 27 -18.55 -3.53 -15.33
C ILE A 27 -17.22 -2.79 -15.42
N THR A 28 -16.09 -3.49 -15.50
CA THR A 28 -14.77 -2.86 -15.54
C THR A 28 -14.52 -2.06 -16.82
N THR A 29 -15.18 -2.39 -17.91
CA THR A 29 -15.02 -1.67 -19.20
C THR A 29 -16.02 -0.53 -19.39
N LYS A 30 -17.30 -0.77 -19.12
CA LYS A 30 -18.38 0.19 -19.37
C LYS A 30 -18.94 0.87 -18.13
N GLY A 31 -18.82 0.22 -16.96
CA GLY A 31 -19.43 0.68 -15.71
C GLY A 31 -20.93 0.38 -15.62
N ILE A 32 -21.48 0.51 -14.41
CA ILE A 32 -22.91 0.42 -14.12
C ILE A 32 -23.43 1.85 -13.95
N THR A 33 -24.61 2.14 -14.43
CA THR A 33 -25.29 3.45 -14.33
C THR A 33 -24.67 4.58 -15.18
N LYS A 34 -25.38 5.73 -15.21
CA LYS A 34 -24.91 6.96 -15.89
C LYS A 34 -23.57 7.48 -15.30
N LYS A 35 -23.32 7.23 -14.01
CA LYS A 35 -22.06 7.59 -13.33
C LYS A 35 -20.90 6.63 -13.62
N LYS A 36 -21.12 5.57 -14.43
CA LYS A 36 -20.11 4.56 -14.83
C LYS A 36 -19.39 3.92 -13.64
N ILE A 37 -20.11 3.68 -12.54
CA ILE A 37 -19.56 3.06 -11.31
C ILE A 37 -18.96 1.70 -11.66
N GLY A 38 -17.81 1.38 -11.11
CA GLY A 38 -17.10 0.12 -11.33
C GLY A 38 -16.17 0.10 -12.55
N ARG A 39 -16.16 1.16 -13.38
CA ARG A 39 -15.26 1.26 -14.53
C ARG A 39 -13.80 1.39 -14.06
N ALA A 40 -12.88 0.67 -14.71
CA ALA A 40 -11.46 0.74 -14.38
C ALA A 40 -10.86 2.15 -14.48
N SER A 41 -11.40 3.02 -15.34
CA SER A 41 -10.98 4.43 -15.42
C SER A 41 -11.43 5.30 -14.26
N ASN A 42 -12.31 4.81 -13.39
CA ASN A 42 -12.82 5.52 -12.21
C ASN A 42 -12.12 5.06 -10.92
N ILE A 43 -11.08 4.24 -11.04
CA ILE A 43 -10.22 3.93 -9.89
C ILE A 43 -9.51 5.22 -9.48
N GLU A 44 -9.64 5.58 -8.22
CA GLU A 44 -8.97 6.75 -7.65
C GLU A 44 -7.46 6.58 -7.76
N LEU A 45 -6.79 7.56 -8.34
CA LEU A 45 -5.34 7.57 -8.49
C LEU A 45 -4.73 8.45 -7.39
N GLY A 46 -3.73 7.93 -6.69
CA GLY A 46 -2.92 8.74 -5.79
C GLY A 46 -2.17 9.83 -6.54
N LEU A 47 -1.76 10.87 -5.85
CA LEU A 47 -1.05 12.01 -6.43
C LEU A 47 0.22 11.64 -7.18
N ASP A 48 0.89 10.56 -6.78
CA ASP A 48 2.05 9.99 -7.44
C ASP A 48 1.75 9.46 -8.87
N LEU A 49 0.47 9.14 -9.15
CA LEU A 49 -0.02 8.70 -10.46
C LEU A 49 -0.84 9.77 -11.20
N ALA A 50 -1.71 10.49 -10.49
CA ALA A 50 -2.50 11.58 -11.07
C ALA A 50 -1.66 12.81 -11.36
N GLY A 51 -0.58 13.00 -10.60
CA GLY A 51 0.14 14.26 -10.49
C GLY A 51 -0.63 15.28 -9.68
N GLY A 52 0.05 16.21 -9.07
CA GLY A 52 -0.59 17.25 -8.26
C GLY A 52 0.30 17.71 -7.12
N VAL A 53 -0.33 18.36 -6.14
CA VAL A 53 0.32 18.91 -4.95
C VAL A 53 -0.29 18.26 -3.71
N SER A 54 0.56 17.77 -2.81
CA SER A 54 0.18 17.31 -1.47
C SER A 54 0.86 18.19 -0.42
N ILE A 55 0.07 18.67 0.55
CA ILE A 55 0.57 19.50 1.64
C ILE A 55 0.04 18.93 2.94
N THR A 56 0.92 18.76 3.92
CA THR A 56 0.56 18.41 5.30
C THR A 56 0.88 19.59 6.21
N TYR A 57 -0.11 20.08 6.91
CA TYR A 57 0.04 21.09 7.95
C TYR A 57 -0.10 20.49 9.33
N GLU A 58 0.68 21.02 10.29
CA GLU A 58 0.46 20.86 11.71
C GLU A 58 -0.28 22.10 12.23
N VAL A 59 -1.27 21.87 13.05
CA VAL A 59 -2.03 22.94 13.70
C VAL A 59 -1.29 23.36 14.98
N ASP A 60 -0.86 24.63 15.03
CA ASP A 60 -0.13 25.19 16.16
C ASP A 60 -1.10 25.46 17.33
N GLY A 61 -0.97 24.69 18.41
CA GLY A 61 -1.77 24.86 19.62
C GLY A 61 -1.98 23.57 20.42
N LYS A 62 -1.64 23.58 21.71
CA LYS A 62 -1.74 22.38 22.57
C LYS A 62 -3.17 21.88 22.85
N ASN A 63 -4.22 22.67 22.56
CA ASN A 63 -5.63 22.32 22.78
C ASN A 63 -6.53 22.93 21.71
N VAL A 64 -6.35 22.50 20.46
CA VAL A 64 -7.27 22.89 19.38
C VAL A 64 -8.58 22.13 19.57
N SER A 65 -9.70 22.84 19.57
CA SER A 65 -11.01 22.19 19.68
C SER A 65 -11.34 21.40 18.40
N ASP A 66 -12.11 20.32 18.54
CA ASP A 66 -12.60 19.56 17.37
C ASP A 66 -13.42 20.44 16.42
N SER A 67 -14.06 21.50 16.94
CA SER A 67 -14.78 22.49 16.12
C SER A 67 -13.82 23.31 15.28
N ASP A 68 -12.73 23.83 15.87
CA ASP A 68 -11.75 24.67 15.16
C ASP A 68 -11.02 23.83 14.08
N MET A 69 -10.76 22.56 14.38
CA MET A 69 -10.17 21.63 13.42
C MET A 69 -11.11 21.41 12.24
N LYS A 70 -12.38 21.08 12.48
CA LYS A 70 -13.39 20.89 11.42
C LYS A 70 -13.59 22.17 10.60
N ASP A 71 -13.67 23.31 11.26
CA ASP A 71 -13.78 24.62 10.60
C ASP A 71 -12.55 24.89 9.73
N THR A 72 -11.36 24.56 10.20
CA THR A 72 -10.13 24.73 9.42
C THR A 72 -10.09 23.81 8.19
N VAL A 73 -10.44 22.52 8.34
CA VAL A 73 -10.54 21.57 7.25
C VAL A 73 -11.56 22.05 6.19
N TYR A 74 -12.75 22.46 6.64
CA TYR A 74 -13.77 22.96 5.73
C TYR A 74 -13.32 24.22 4.95
N LYS A 75 -12.60 25.13 5.61
CA LYS A 75 -12.05 26.34 5.00
C LYS A 75 -11.02 26.04 3.93
N LEU A 76 -10.08 25.17 4.28
CA LEU A 76 -9.04 24.77 3.35
C LEU A 76 -9.66 24.03 2.16
N GLN A 77 -10.68 23.18 2.39
CA GLN A 77 -11.43 22.52 1.32
C GLN A 77 -12.03 23.54 0.35
N LYS A 78 -12.72 24.56 0.87
CA LYS A 78 -13.32 25.62 0.03
C LYS A 78 -12.30 26.43 -0.77
N ARG A 79 -11.10 26.62 -0.23
CA ARG A 79 -10.02 27.30 -0.95
C ARG A 79 -9.45 26.43 -2.08
N VAL A 80 -9.21 25.14 -1.79
CA VAL A 80 -8.59 24.26 -2.79
C VAL A 80 -9.54 23.85 -3.91
N GLU A 81 -10.87 23.87 -3.68
CA GLU A 81 -11.87 23.67 -4.72
C GLU A 81 -11.74 24.67 -5.90
N GLY A 82 -11.17 25.85 -5.62
CA GLY A 82 -10.86 26.83 -6.66
C GLY A 82 -9.70 26.42 -7.61
N TYR A 83 -8.87 25.45 -7.21
CA TYR A 83 -7.77 24.94 -8.03
C TYR A 83 -8.13 23.62 -8.74
N SER A 84 -8.86 22.75 -8.05
CA SER A 84 -9.28 21.46 -8.59
C SER A 84 -10.59 21.03 -7.92
N THR A 85 -11.55 20.57 -8.72
CA THR A 85 -12.82 19.99 -8.21
C THR A 85 -12.60 18.62 -7.55
N GLU A 86 -11.44 18.00 -7.78
CA GLU A 86 -11.02 16.72 -7.19
C GLU A 86 -10.08 16.93 -5.98
N ALA A 87 -9.95 18.18 -5.51
CA ALA A 87 -9.11 18.47 -4.36
C ALA A 87 -9.76 17.98 -3.07
N GLU A 88 -8.97 17.39 -2.20
CA GLU A 88 -9.40 16.83 -0.92
C GLU A 88 -8.64 17.44 0.24
N VAL A 89 -9.34 17.76 1.31
CA VAL A 89 -8.77 18.20 2.58
C VAL A 89 -9.34 17.34 3.69
N TYR A 90 -8.48 16.69 4.46
CA TYR A 90 -8.90 15.83 5.56
C TYR A 90 -7.97 15.93 6.76
N GLN A 91 -8.55 15.66 7.93
CA GLN A 91 -7.81 15.61 9.18
C GLN A 91 -7.05 14.28 9.29
N GLU A 92 -5.77 14.35 9.65
CA GLU A 92 -4.93 13.20 9.98
C GLU A 92 -4.50 13.26 11.46
N GLY A 93 -4.93 12.27 12.25
CA GLY A 93 -4.66 12.29 13.68
C GLY A 93 -5.43 13.39 14.42
N LYS A 94 -4.80 14.04 15.41
CA LYS A 94 -5.45 15.06 16.24
C LYS A 94 -5.13 16.50 15.81
N ASP A 95 -3.97 16.70 15.22
CA ASP A 95 -3.33 18.01 15.05
C ASP A 95 -2.81 18.27 13.63
N ARG A 96 -3.14 17.38 12.66
CA ARG A 96 -2.68 17.49 11.28
C ARG A 96 -3.82 17.61 10.28
N ILE A 97 -3.54 18.34 9.20
CA ILE A 97 -4.46 18.50 8.08
C ILE A 97 -3.68 18.20 6.80
N ASN A 98 -4.17 17.24 6.03
CA ASN A 98 -3.66 16.92 4.71
C ASN A 98 -4.53 17.58 3.64
N ILE A 99 -3.86 18.12 2.62
CA ILE A 99 -4.43 18.74 1.45
C ILE A 99 -3.88 18.04 0.22
N GLU A 100 -4.75 17.53 -0.63
CA GLU A 100 -4.39 16.89 -1.90
C GLU A 100 -5.09 17.62 -3.04
N ILE A 101 -4.31 18.10 -4.01
CA ILE A 101 -4.81 18.89 -5.14
C ILE A 101 -4.32 18.27 -6.45
N PRO A 102 -5.09 17.35 -7.04
CA PRO A 102 -4.75 16.74 -8.31
C PRO A 102 -4.67 17.73 -9.45
N GLY A 103 -3.74 17.49 -10.39
CA GLY A 103 -3.63 18.27 -11.64
C GLY A 103 -2.90 19.60 -11.54
N VAL A 104 -2.46 20.01 -10.35
CA VAL A 104 -1.73 21.27 -10.13
C VAL A 104 -0.24 20.98 -9.99
N THR A 105 0.63 21.91 -10.43
CA THR A 105 2.09 21.69 -10.47
C THR A 105 2.90 22.71 -9.69
N ASP A 106 2.30 23.72 -9.08
CA ASP A 106 2.97 24.79 -8.36
C ASP A 106 2.56 24.84 -6.87
N ALA A 107 3.24 24.06 -6.04
CA ALA A 107 3.02 24.04 -4.61
C ALA A 107 3.35 25.37 -3.93
N ASN A 108 4.40 26.06 -4.37
CA ASN A 108 4.81 27.32 -3.73
C ASN A 108 3.77 28.41 -3.87
N LYS A 109 3.09 28.45 -5.03
CA LYS A 109 1.97 29.37 -5.24
C LYS A 109 0.78 29.03 -4.35
N ILE A 110 0.41 27.74 -4.26
CA ILE A 110 -0.70 27.27 -3.44
C ILE A 110 -0.42 27.53 -1.96
N LEU A 111 0.79 27.20 -1.48
CA LEU A 111 1.20 27.46 -0.08
C LEU A 111 1.11 28.94 0.28
N ASP A 112 1.51 29.82 -0.65
CA ASP A 112 1.41 31.28 -0.46
C ASP A 112 -0.04 31.76 -0.36
N GLU A 113 -0.91 31.18 -1.16
CA GLU A 113 -2.33 31.55 -1.18
C GLU A 113 -3.10 30.93 -0.02
N LEU A 114 -2.82 29.68 0.36
CA LEU A 114 -3.42 29.02 1.52
C LEU A 114 -2.98 29.67 2.85
N GLY A 115 -1.76 30.17 2.91
CA GLY A 115 -1.22 30.86 4.11
C GLY A 115 -1.80 32.26 4.33
N LYS A 116 -2.46 32.87 3.33
CA LYS A 116 -3.09 34.18 3.48
C LYS A 116 -4.40 34.08 4.26
N PRO A 117 -4.71 35.05 5.14
CA PRO A 117 -6.03 35.07 5.79
C PRO A 117 -7.13 35.18 4.73
N GLY A 118 -8.17 34.37 4.86
CA GLY A 118 -9.33 34.42 3.99
C GLY A 118 -10.08 35.75 4.13
N THR A 119 -10.62 36.26 3.03
CA THR A 119 -11.37 37.51 3.03
C THR A 119 -12.88 37.21 2.93
N LEU A 120 -13.59 37.45 4.04
CA LEU A 120 -15.05 37.45 4.03
C LEU A 120 -15.55 38.89 3.89
N SER A 121 -16.49 39.12 2.97
CA SER A 121 -17.14 40.41 2.82
C SER A 121 -18.66 40.27 2.55
N PHE A 122 -19.42 41.22 3.04
CA PHE A 122 -20.82 41.38 2.71
C PHE A 122 -20.94 42.56 1.75
N ALA A 123 -21.53 42.34 0.61
CA ALA A 123 -21.60 43.35 -0.44
C ALA A 123 -23.04 43.56 -0.98
N VAL A 124 -23.31 44.72 -1.46
CA VAL A 124 -24.57 45.08 -2.12
C VAL A 124 -24.33 45.47 -3.57
N GLN A 125 -25.34 45.28 -4.43
CA GLN A 125 -25.25 45.76 -5.81
C GLN A 125 -25.31 47.28 -5.88
N LYS A 126 -24.35 47.85 -6.62
CA LYS A 126 -24.28 49.28 -6.89
C LYS A 126 -24.15 49.52 -8.39
N GLN A 127 -24.99 50.38 -8.91
CA GLN A 127 -24.88 50.82 -10.31
C GLN A 127 -23.88 51.98 -10.40
N VAL A 128 -22.79 51.74 -11.13
CA VAL A 128 -21.76 52.77 -11.39
C VAL A 128 -21.79 53.16 -12.87
N LYS A 129 -21.87 54.45 -13.14
CA LYS A 129 -21.78 54.96 -14.51
C LYS A 129 -20.29 55.00 -14.94
N VAL A 130 -19.90 54.14 -15.85
CA VAL A 130 -18.53 54.08 -16.39
C VAL A 130 -18.51 54.65 -17.79
N LYS A 131 -17.69 55.66 -18.05
CA LYS A 131 -17.43 56.20 -19.39
C LYS A 131 -16.38 55.29 -20.09
N LYS A 132 -16.83 54.58 -21.11
CA LYS A 132 -15.93 53.79 -21.98
C LYS A 132 -16.14 54.25 -23.42
N ASN A 133 -15.08 54.70 -24.08
CA ASN A 133 -15.09 55.21 -25.47
C ASN A 133 -16.16 56.30 -25.73
N GLY A 134 -16.27 57.30 -24.85
CA GLY A 134 -17.18 58.41 -25.01
C GLY A 134 -18.67 58.13 -24.72
N LYS A 135 -19.07 56.85 -24.52
CA LYS A 135 -20.44 56.45 -24.13
C LYS A 135 -20.49 56.13 -22.65
N THR A 136 -21.51 56.67 -21.96
CA THR A 136 -21.78 56.37 -20.55
C THR A 136 -22.60 55.09 -20.49
N THR A 137 -21.99 53.99 -20.02
CA THR A 137 -22.66 52.71 -19.75
C THR A 137 -22.82 52.52 -18.26
N THR A 138 -23.98 52.04 -17.82
CA THR A 138 -24.22 51.66 -16.41
C THR A 138 -23.70 50.25 -16.19
N GLN A 139 -22.70 50.08 -15.34
CA GLN A 139 -22.17 48.81 -14.97
C GLN A 139 -22.57 48.49 -13.52
N THR A 140 -23.06 47.30 -13.26
CA THR A 140 -23.38 46.82 -11.91
C THR A 140 -22.11 46.29 -11.28
N THR A 141 -21.71 46.81 -10.13
CA THR A 141 -20.57 46.38 -9.30
C THR A 141 -21.05 45.98 -7.92
N LEU A 142 -20.30 45.18 -7.23
CA LEU A 142 -20.52 44.82 -5.85
C LEU A 142 -19.75 45.80 -4.94
N ASP A 143 -20.45 46.47 -4.04
CA ASP A 143 -19.90 47.45 -3.09
C ASP A 143 -19.85 46.79 -1.68
N THR A 144 -18.65 46.61 -1.10
CA THR A 144 -18.48 45.96 0.19
C THR A 144 -19.00 46.83 1.32
N VAL A 145 -19.94 46.30 2.10
CA VAL A 145 -20.58 46.97 3.24
C VAL A 145 -19.84 46.72 4.54
N LEU A 146 -19.45 45.46 4.77
CA LEU A 146 -18.70 45.04 5.96
C LEU A 146 -17.88 43.80 5.64
N THR A 147 -16.88 43.54 6.49
CA THR A 147 -15.99 42.41 6.37
C THR A 147 -16.23 41.39 7.49
N GLY A 148 -15.67 40.21 7.38
CA GLY A 148 -15.76 39.14 8.39
C GLY A 148 -15.26 39.56 9.77
N GLN A 149 -14.37 40.56 9.86
CA GLN A 149 -13.93 41.13 11.16
C GLN A 149 -15.07 41.78 11.98
N ASN A 150 -16.15 42.14 11.33
CA ASN A 150 -17.32 42.74 11.98
C ASN A 150 -18.35 41.71 12.45
N VAL A 151 -18.15 40.41 12.15
CA VAL A 151 -18.99 39.33 12.65
C VAL A 151 -18.45 38.81 13.97
N LYS A 152 -19.25 38.88 14.99
CA LYS A 152 -18.94 38.42 16.33
C LYS A 152 -19.22 36.93 16.55
N LYS A 153 -20.40 36.50 16.03
CA LYS A 153 -20.83 35.10 16.08
C LYS A 153 -21.62 34.72 14.81
N ALA A 154 -21.45 33.47 14.41
CA ALA A 154 -22.26 32.82 13.39
C ALA A 154 -22.52 31.38 13.81
N LYS A 155 -23.78 30.96 13.91
CA LYS A 155 -24.15 29.59 14.36
C LYS A 155 -25.31 29.08 13.54
N ALA A 156 -25.29 27.78 13.18
CA ALA A 156 -26.47 27.09 12.70
C ALA A 156 -27.45 26.87 13.86
N VAL A 157 -28.72 27.18 13.61
CA VAL A 157 -29.79 27.01 14.58
C VAL A 157 -30.93 26.23 13.91
N THR A 158 -31.52 25.30 14.65
CA THR A 158 -32.75 24.62 14.24
C THR A 158 -33.93 25.30 14.93
N ASN A 159 -34.85 25.82 14.17
CA ASN A 159 -36.11 26.36 14.65
C ASN A 159 -37.28 25.45 14.22
N GLN A 160 -38.30 25.37 15.05
CA GLN A 160 -39.53 24.67 14.69
C GLN A 160 -40.61 25.71 14.37
N ASN A 161 -41.02 25.73 13.14
CA ASN A 161 -42.08 26.66 12.70
C ASN A 161 -43.36 26.29 13.45
N GLN A 162 -43.81 27.20 14.29
CA GLN A 162 -45.00 27.01 15.16
C GLN A 162 -46.29 26.79 14.38
N THR A 163 -46.34 27.26 13.15
CA THR A 163 -47.56 27.20 12.30
C THR A 163 -47.59 25.90 11.47
N THR A 164 -46.43 25.45 10.97
CA THR A 164 -46.33 24.27 10.08
C THR A 164 -45.78 23.01 10.75
N GLY A 165 -45.21 23.10 11.94
CA GLY A 165 -44.54 22.03 12.66
C GLY A 165 -43.25 21.55 12.01
N LYS A 166 -42.83 22.11 10.89
CA LYS A 166 -41.60 21.73 10.17
C LYS A 166 -40.36 22.32 10.83
N LYS A 167 -39.30 21.55 10.81
CA LYS A 167 -37.97 22.06 11.21
C LYS A 167 -37.43 22.97 10.13
N GLU A 168 -37.02 24.18 10.49
CA GLU A 168 -36.35 25.15 9.67
C GLU A 168 -34.88 25.26 10.15
N TYR A 169 -33.96 25.31 9.21
CA TYR A 169 -32.54 25.44 9.50
C TYR A 169 -32.11 26.85 9.12
N LEU A 170 -31.48 27.55 10.06
CA LEU A 170 -31.16 28.98 9.98
C LEU A 170 -29.70 29.21 10.36
N VAL A 171 -29.11 30.28 9.83
CA VAL A 171 -27.81 30.78 10.32
C VAL A 171 -28.06 32.05 11.13
N ALA A 172 -27.80 32.01 12.44
CA ALA A 172 -27.85 33.17 13.31
C ALA A 172 -26.51 33.91 13.31
N LEU A 173 -26.55 35.22 13.06
CA LEU A 173 -25.38 36.09 13.03
C LEU A 173 -25.50 37.17 14.11
N GLU A 174 -24.36 37.51 14.72
CA GLU A 174 -24.18 38.63 15.66
C GLU A 174 -23.01 39.50 15.15
N PHE A 175 -23.23 40.79 15.00
CA PHE A 175 -22.21 41.74 14.56
C PHE A 175 -21.64 42.57 15.73
N ASP A 176 -20.45 43.11 15.55
CA ASP A 176 -19.89 44.11 16.46
C ASP A 176 -20.58 45.47 16.28
N ALA A 177 -20.26 46.47 17.11
CA ALA A 177 -20.89 47.78 17.07
C ALA A 177 -20.72 48.53 15.72
N LYS A 178 -19.58 48.31 15.03
CA LYS A 178 -19.30 48.90 13.71
C LYS A 178 -20.08 48.19 12.64
N GLY A 179 -20.07 46.86 12.68
CA GLY A 179 -20.83 46.01 11.74
C GLY A 179 -22.32 46.22 11.86
N THR A 180 -22.87 46.36 13.07
CA THR A 180 -24.25 46.69 13.36
C THR A 180 -24.69 47.98 12.66
N LYS A 181 -23.93 49.06 12.77
CA LYS A 181 -24.23 50.32 12.12
C LYS A 181 -24.15 50.23 10.60
N ALA A 182 -23.12 49.56 10.05
CA ALA A 182 -22.94 49.43 8.63
C ALA A 182 -24.03 48.54 8.01
N PHE A 183 -24.35 47.42 8.71
CA PHE A 183 -25.37 46.48 8.23
C PHE A 183 -26.79 47.05 8.30
N ALA A 184 -27.09 47.80 9.37
CA ALA A 184 -28.36 48.52 9.47
C ALA A 184 -28.57 49.52 8.33
N LYS A 185 -27.53 50.27 7.95
CA LYS A 185 -27.58 51.20 6.82
C LYS A 185 -27.77 50.46 5.51
N ALA A 186 -27.07 49.33 5.31
CA ALA A 186 -27.14 48.55 4.08
C ALA A 186 -28.49 47.86 3.92
N THR A 187 -29.00 47.21 4.97
CA THR A 187 -30.30 46.51 4.94
C THR A 187 -31.43 47.48 4.76
N LYS A 188 -31.44 48.66 5.41
CA LYS A 188 -32.45 49.70 5.21
C LYS A 188 -32.50 50.18 3.76
N ALA A 189 -31.35 50.29 3.07
CA ALA A 189 -31.26 50.77 1.69
C ALA A 189 -31.57 49.68 0.63
N ASN A 190 -31.59 48.41 1.04
CA ASN A 190 -31.69 47.28 0.12
C ASN A 190 -32.80 46.28 0.48
N ILE A 191 -33.89 46.72 1.11
CA ILE A 191 -35.05 45.86 1.40
C ILE A 191 -35.57 45.29 0.07
N GLY A 192 -35.83 43.97 0.05
CA GLY A 192 -36.22 43.18 -1.13
C GLY A 192 -35.09 42.83 -2.10
N LYS A 193 -33.85 43.27 -1.83
CA LYS A 193 -32.68 42.96 -2.65
C LYS A 193 -31.74 42.03 -1.94
N PRO A 194 -30.89 41.26 -2.68
CA PRO A 194 -29.93 40.38 -2.07
C PRO A 194 -28.75 41.13 -1.46
N ILE A 195 -28.25 40.64 -0.33
CA ILE A 195 -26.90 40.90 0.20
C ILE A 195 -26.01 39.72 -0.15
N TYR A 196 -24.94 39.99 -0.87
CA TYR A 196 -23.98 38.98 -1.30
C TYR A 196 -22.98 38.72 -0.20
N ILE A 197 -22.88 37.48 0.22
CA ILE A 197 -21.84 37.00 1.14
C ILE A 197 -20.73 36.39 0.27
N ILE A 198 -19.59 37.05 0.28
CA ILE A 198 -18.44 36.74 -0.60
C ILE A 198 -17.30 36.26 0.24
N TYR A 199 -16.75 35.09 -0.07
CA TYR A 199 -15.56 34.51 0.54
C TYR A 199 -14.50 34.27 -0.55
N ASP A 200 -13.30 34.83 -0.40
CA ASP A 200 -12.18 34.74 -1.35
C ASP A 200 -12.62 34.99 -2.81
N ASN A 201 -13.37 36.10 -3.02
CA ASN A 201 -13.95 36.52 -4.30
C ASN A 201 -15.02 35.60 -4.89
N GLN A 202 -15.51 34.61 -4.18
CA GLN A 202 -16.63 33.76 -4.59
C GLN A 202 -17.88 34.08 -3.78
N VAL A 203 -19.02 34.21 -4.43
CA VAL A 203 -20.32 34.38 -3.75
C VAL A 203 -20.73 33.03 -3.17
N ILE A 204 -20.77 32.93 -1.85
CA ILE A 204 -21.18 31.73 -1.12
C ILE A 204 -22.67 31.71 -0.79
N SER A 205 -23.29 32.90 -0.65
CA SER A 205 -24.72 33.03 -0.42
C SER A 205 -25.19 34.44 -0.83
N ALA A 206 -26.47 34.58 -1.17
CA ALA A 206 -27.07 35.85 -1.53
C ALA A 206 -28.53 35.97 -0.99
N PRO A 207 -28.71 35.98 0.36
CA PRO A 207 -30.05 36.11 0.96
C PRO A 207 -30.69 37.46 0.68
N ASN A 208 -32.02 37.48 0.48
CA ASN A 208 -32.76 38.68 0.31
C ASN A 208 -33.04 39.36 1.67
N VAL A 209 -32.92 40.68 1.70
CA VAL A 209 -33.22 41.49 2.90
C VAL A 209 -34.76 41.61 3.05
N GLN A 210 -35.30 41.04 4.11
CA GLN A 210 -36.73 41.11 4.40
C GLN A 210 -37.10 42.42 5.10
N GLU A 211 -36.28 42.85 6.07
CA GLU A 211 -36.49 44.08 6.82
C GLU A 211 -35.14 44.75 7.21
N ALA A 212 -35.22 45.97 7.72
CA ALA A 212 -34.05 46.70 8.18
C ALA A 212 -33.53 46.11 9.52
N ILE A 213 -32.31 45.58 9.52
CA ILE A 213 -31.69 44.93 10.67
C ILE A 213 -30.89 45.95 11.50
N THR A 214 -31.47 46.42 12.58
CA THR A 214 -30.89 47.50 13.40
C THR A 214 -30.26 47.06 14.73
N LYS A 215 -30.59 45.83 15.20
CA LYS A 215 -30.15 45.32 16.49
C LYS A 215 -28.79 44.58 16.48
N GLY A 216 -28.22 44.40 15.29
CA GLY A 216 -26.94 43.70 15.15
C GLY A 216 -27.04 42.17 15.18
N GLU A 217 -28.22 41.63 15.28
CA GLU A 217 -28.53 40.23 15.21
C GLU A 217 -29.45 39.96 14.01
N CYS A 218 -29.17 38.91 13.24
CA CYS A 218 -30.02 38.50 12.12
C CYS A 218 -29.93 36.99 11.91
N THR A 219 -30.92 36.48 11.16
CA THR A 219 -30.94 35.10 10.71
C THR A 219 -30.96 35.05 9.19
N ILE A 220 -30.27 34.08 8.62
CA ILE A 220 -30.37 33.71 7.23
C ILE A 220 -31.22 32.44 7.17
N ASP A 221 -32.35 32.49 6.52
CA ASP A 221 -33.32 31.40 6.36
C ASP A 221 -33.17 30.66 5.02
N GLY A 222 -33.98 29.62 4.82
CA GLY A 222 -34.05 28.91 3.54
C GLY A 222 -32.96 27.86 3.35
N MET A 223 -32.32 27.38 4.42
CA MET A 223 -31.32 26.30 4.34
C MET A 223 -32.02 24.93 4.20
N GLU A 224 -31.53 24.10 3.27
CA GLU A 224 -32.11 22.77 2.99
C GLU A 224 -31.88 21.77 4.12
N SER A 225 -30.80 21.93 4.87
CA SER A 225 -30.38 21.02 5.96
C SER A 225 -29.61 21.76 7.05
N TYR A 226 -29.50 21.13 8.25
CA TYR A 226 -28.67 21.64 9.31
C TYR A 226 -27.19 21.72 8.86
N GLU A 227 -26.75 20.76 8.07
CA GLU A 227 -25.40 20.71 7.51
C GLU A 227 -25.15 21.91 6.56
N ALA A 228 -26.10 22.25 5.71
CA ALA A 228 -26.00 23.44 4.85
C ALA A 228 -25.94 24.74 5.67
N ALA A 229 -26.72 24.82 6.75
CA ALA A 229 -26.69 25.96 7.67
C ALA A 229 -25.35 26.05 8.41
N GLU A 230 -24.81 24.93 8.88
CA GLU A 230 -23.51 24.88 9.59
C GLU A 230 -22.36 25.22 8.64
N ASN A 231 -22.40 24.73 7.39
CA ASN A 231 -21.41 25.05 6.37
C ASN A 231 -21.39 26.58 6.06
N LEU A 232 -22.55 27.20 5.95
CA LEU A 232 -22.64 28.66 5.76
C LEU A 232 -22.19 29.41 7.00
N ALA A 233 -22.62 29.00 8.20
CA ALA A 233 -22.19 29.58 9.47
C ALA A 233 -20.69 29.50 9.66
N SER A 234 -20.12 28.35 9.34
CA SER A 234 -18.66 28.12 9.34
C SER A 234 -17.97 29.07 8.36
N SER A 235 -18.44 29.18 7.12
CA SER A 235 -17.89 30.14 6.13
C SER A 235 -17.92 31.58 6.65
N ILE A 236 -18.95 31.97 7.36
CA ILE A 236 -19.12 33.32 7.92
C ILE A 236 -18.25 33.55 9.14
N ARG A 237 -18.08 32.57 10.05
CA ARG A 237 -17.14 32.66 11.20
C ARG A 237 -15.70 32.93 10.78
N ILE A 238 -15.41 32.78 9.50
CA ILE A 238 -14.10 32.56 8.93
C ILE A 238 -13.48 33.79 8.25
N GLY A 239 -13.42 34.88 8.91
CA GLY A 239 -12.57 35.98 8.40
C GLY A 239 -11.06 35.68 8.44
N SER A 240 -10.61 34.77 9.29
CA SER A 240 -9.23 34.24 9.38
C SER A 240 -9.26 32.76 9.74
N LEU A 241 -8.23 32.00 9.42
CA LEU A 241 -8.09 30.66 9.97
C LEU A 241 -8.08 30.72 11.50
N PRO A 242 -8.88 29.88 12.20
CA PRO A 242 -8.95 29.94 13.66
C PRO A 242 -7.66 29.48 14.31
N VAL A 243 -6.82 28.79 13.55
CA VAL A 243 -5.57 28.21 14.01
C VAL A 243 -4.44 28.57 13.05
N LYS A 244 -3.24 28.68 13.61
CA LYS A 244 -2.02 28.86 12.82
C LYS A 244 -1.57 27.50 12.27
N LEU A 245 -1.20 27.46 11.00
CA LEU A 245 -0.76 26.27 10.31
C LEU A 245 0.75 26.33 10.05
N ASN A 246 1.46 25.29 10.47
CA ASN A 246 2.87 25.09 10.15
C ASN A 246 3.00 24.02 9.08
N GLU A 247 3.70 24.32 8.00
CA GLU A 247 3.96 23.33 6.94
C GLU A 247 4.90 22.24 7.48
N LEU A 248 4.43 21.00 7.48
CA LEU A 248 5.26 19.83 7.81
C LEU A 248 5.82 19.15 6.56
N ARG A 249 5.02 19.11 5.50
CA ARG A 249 5.38 18.45 4.25
C ARG A 249 4.70 19.16 3.08
N SER A 250 5.43 19.34 1.99
CA SER A 250 4.84 19.62 0.68
C SER A 250 5.54 18.82 -0.40
N ASN A 251 4.74 18.21 -1.26
CA ASN A 251 5.21 17.37 -2.36
C ASN A 251 4.50 17.75 -3.65
N VAL A 252 5.27 17.82 -4.75
CA VAL A 252 4.75 18.11 -6.09
C VAL A 252 5.11 16.99 -7.03
N VAL A 253 4.13 16.38 -7.63
CA VAL A 253 4.32 15.31 -8.60
C VAL A 253 3.82 15.73 -9.97
N SER A 254 4.63 15.55 -10.99
CA SER A 254 4.25 15.86 -12.38
C SER A 254 3.31 14.77 -12.92
N ALA A 255 2.13 15.14 -13.43
CA ALA A 255 1.18 14.23 -14.05
C ALA A 255 1.79 13.39 -15.19
N LYS A 256 2.75 13.93 -15.94
CA LYS A 256 3.45 13.20 -17.01
C LYS A 256 4.25 12.00 -16.46
N LEU A 257 4.82 12.12 -15.27
CA LEU A 257 5.54 11.00 -14.63
C LEU A 257 4.58 9.89 -14.25
N GLY A 258 3.41 10.22 -13.68
CA GLY A 258 2.39 9.26 -13.30
C GLY A 258 1.82 8.47 -14.48
N VAL A 259 1.43 9.14 -15.56
CA VAL A 259 0.92 8.49 -16.78
C VAL A 259 1.96 7.52 -17.36
N ASN A 260 3.23 7.93 -17.45
CA ASN A 260 4.30 7.05 -17.91
C ASN A 260 4.49 5.85 -16.96
N ALA A 261 4.38 6.07 -15.65
CA ALA A 261 4.48 5.03 -14.64
C ALA A 261 3.37 3.97 -14.80
N ILE A 262 2.11 4.40 -15.00
CA ILE A 262 0.99 3.49 -15.24
C ILE A 262 1.24 2.66 -16.50
N GLN A 263 1.57 3.31 -17.62
CA GLN A 263 1.77 2.61 -18.89
C GLN A 263 2.90 1.58 -18.83
N THR A 264 4.04 1.95 -18.26
CA THR A 264 5.19 1.04 -18.17
C THR A 264 4.95 -0.09 -17.18
N THR A 265 4.25 0.19 -16.07
CA THR A 265 3.91 -0.81 -15.06
C THR A 265 2.86 -1.81 -15.56
N VAL A 266 1.86 -1.34 -16.31
CA VAL A 266 0.88 -2.23 -16.96
C VAL A 266 1.58 -3.13 -17.98
N LYS A 267 2.49 -2.58 -18.81
CA LYS A 267 3.31 -3.39 -19.74
C LYS A 267 4.12 -4.45 -18.99
N ALA A 268 4.78 -4.09 -17.88
CA ALA A 268 5.50 -5.03 -17.02
C ALA A 268 4.57 -6.13 -16.49
N GLY A 269 3.39 -5.76 -16.02
CA GLY A 269 2.37 -6.69 -15.53
C GLY A 269 1.92 -7.69 -16.59
N VAL A 270 1.65 -7.23 -17.82
CA VAL A 270 1.24 -8.10 -18.94
C VAL A 270 2.38 -9.05 -19.34
N ILE A 271 3.61 -8.55 -19.48
CA ILE A 271 4.78 -9.38 -19.81
C ILE A 271 5.00 -10.43 -18.71
N GLY A 272 5.01 -10.02 -17.44
CA GLY A 272 5.16 -10.92 -16.31
C GLY A 272 4.05 -11.98 -16.26
N PHE A 273 2.79 -11.56 -16.45
CA PHE A 273 1.63 -12.47 -16.52
C PHE A 273 1.80 -13.56 -17.59
N VAL A 274 2.17 -13.19 -18.82
CA VAL A 274 2.39 -14.14 -19.91
C VAL A 274 3.53 -15.10 -19.57
N LEU A 275 4.64 -14.61 -19.07
CA LEU A 275 5.78 -15.45 -18.69
C LEU A 275 5.41 -16.44 -17.58
N VAL A 276 4.68 -15.99 -16.55
CA VAL A 276 4.20 -16.85 -15.46
C VAL A 276 3.23 -17.90 -16.00
N CYS A 277 2.31 -17.54 -16.90
CA CYS A 277 1.41 -18.50 -17.52
C CYS A 277 2.18 -19.58 -18.32
N LEU A 278 3.21 -19.20 -19.07
CA LEU A 278 4.08 -20.14 -19.80
C LEU A 278 4.79 -21.10 -18.83
N ILE A 279 5.33 -20.58 -17.73
CA ILE A 279 5.97 -21.40 -16.68
C ILE A 279 4.96 -22.37 -16.09
N MET A 280 3.76 -21.92 -15.73
CA MET A 280 2.71 -22.76 -15.15
C MET A 280 2.27 -23.88 -16.08
N ILE A 281 2.08 -23.60 -17.37
CA ILE A 281 1.71 -24.60 -18.38
C ILE A 281 2.85 -25.61 -18.55
N ALA A 282 4.10 -25.15 -18.61
CA ALA A 282 5.26 -26.02 -18.80
C ALA A 282 5.47 -27.01 -17.63
N PHE A 283 5.24 -26.58 -16.39
CA PHE A 283 5.45 -27.43 -15.21
C PHE A 283 4.23 -28.28 -14.82
N TYR A 284 3.01 -27.77 -15.04
CA TYR A 284 1.79 -28.38 -14.51
C TYR A 284 0.75 -28.77 -15.55
N ALA A 285 1.02 -28.57 -16.86
CA ALA A 285 0.14 -28.93 -17.97
C ALA A 285 -1.30 -28.40 -17.80
N VAL A 286 -2.33 -29.25 -17.75
CA VAL A 286 -3.74 -28.82 -17.61
C VAL A 286 -4.02 -28.02 -16.33
N PRO A 287 -3.60 -28.45 -15.15
CA PRO A 287 -3.68 -27.57 -13.96
C PRO A 287 -3.00 -26.21 -14.17
N GLY A 288 -1.88 -26.14 -14.90
CA GLY A 288 -1.21 -24.89 -15.26
C GLY A 288 -2.08 -23.98 -16.12
N MET A 289 -2.77 -24.50 -17.13
CA MET A 289 -3.76 -23.73 -17.92
C MET A 289 -4.91 -23.21 -17.04
N ILE A 290 -5.39 -24.04 -16.11
CA ILE A 290 -6.44 -23.66 -15.16
C ILE A 290 -5.94 -22.54 -14.24
N ALA A 291 -4.67 -22.57 -13.80
CA ALA A 291 -4.08 -21.49 -13.04
C ALA A 291 -4.06 -20.16 -13.82
N CYS A 292 -3.77 -20.18 -15.12
CA CYS A 292 -3.82 -18.98 -15.96
C CYS A 292 -5.22 -18.37 -16.00
N VAL A 293 -6.26 -19.22 -16.13
CA VAL A 293 -7.66 -18.77 -16.08
C VAL A 293 -8.00 -18.21 -14.69
N ALA A 294 -7.62 -18.91 -13.62
CA ALA A 294 -7.84 -18.44 -12.26
C ALA A 294 -7.12 -17.10 -11.97
N LEU A 295 -5.93 -16.91 -12.55
CA LEU A 295 -5.16 -15.69 -12.45
C LEU A 295 -5.80 -14.53 -13.24
N ALA A 296 -6.40 -14.80 -14.41
CA ALA A 296 -7.19 -13.80 -15.13
C ALA A 296 -8.44 -13.37 -14.34
N ILE A 297 -9.11 -14.32 -13.69
CA ILE A 297 -10.24 -14.04 -12.79
C ILE A 297 -9.77 -13.24 -11.57
N TYR A 298 -8.60 -13.58 -11.00
CA TYR A 298 -7.98 -12.81 -9.91
C TYR A 298 -7.78 -11.33 -10.32
N MET A 299 -7.24 -11.07 -11.52
CA MET A 299 -7.05 -9.69 -12.01
C MET A 299 -8.37 -8.94 -12.15
N LEU A 300 -9.40 -9.61 -12.67
CA LEU A 300 -10.74 -9.02 -12.79
C LEU A 300 -11.32 -8.68 -11.41
N MET A 301 -11.22 -9.60 -10.46
CA MET A 301 -11.67 -9.38 -9.09
C MET A 301 -10.89 -8.26 -8.40
N MET A 302 -9.58 -8.14 -8.68
CA MET A 302 -8.75 -7.07 -8.13
C MET A 302 -9.20 -5.69 -8.62
N LEU A 303 -9.47 -5.53 -9.92
CA LEU A 303 -10.00 -4.27 -10.46
C LEU A 303 -11.36 -3.90 -9.89
N LEU A 304 -12.25 -4.89 -9.73
CA LEU A 304 -13.56 -4.68 -9.09
C LEU A 304 -13.42 -4.31 -7.61
N ALA A 305 -12.47 -4.93 -6.89
CA ALA A 305 -12.24 -4.65 -5.48
C ALA A 305 -11.67 -3.24 -5.27
N LEU A 306 -10.70 -2.81 -6.09
CA LEU A 306 -10.15 -1.46 -6.03
C LEU A 306 -11.23 -0.40 -6.16
N ASN A 307 -12.13 -0.59 -7.12
CA ASN A 307 -13.24 0.34 -7.35
C ASN A 307 -14.31 0.24 -6.25
N GLY A 308 -14.65 -0.98 -5.82
CA GLY A 308 -15.71 -1.22 -4.83
C GLY A 308 -15.37 -0.75 -3.42
N PHE A 309 -14.08 -0.70 -3.08
CA PHE A 309 -13.58 -0.20 -1.79
C PHE A 309 -13.05 1.23 -1.86
N ASN A 310 -13.21 1.93 -2.98
CA ASN A 310 -12.64 3.26 -3.24
C ASN A 310 -11.16 3.33 -2.83
N ALA A 311 -10.40 2.29 -3.24
CA ALA A 311 -9.00 2.21 -2.87
C ALA A 311 -8.15 3.08 -3.78
N THR A 312 -7.44 4.03 -3.21
CA THR A 312 -6.53 4.91 -3.93
C THR A 312 -5.31 4.13 -4.45
N LEU A 313 -5.16 4.09 -5.76
CA LEU A 313 -4.06 3.41 -6.43
C LEU A 313 -2.82 4.29 -6.47
N THR A 314 -1.78 3.89 -5.76
CA THR A 314 -0.49 4.57 -5.68
C THR A 314 0.58 3.86 -6.53
N LEU A 315 1.71 4.52 -6.77
CA LEU A 315 2.83 3.92 -7.50
C LEU A 315 3.38 2.63 -6.83
N PRO A 316 3.64 2.61 -5.51
CA PRO A 316 3.92 1.37 -4.79
C PRO A 316 2.72 0.39 -4.82
N GLY A 317 1.49 0.89 -4.81
CA GLY A 317 0.27 0.08 -4.92
C GLY A 317 0.21 -0.72 -6.23
N LEU A 318 0.60 -0.11 -7.36
CA LEU A 318 0.77 -0.81 -8.63
C LEU A 318 1.81 -1.94 -8.54
N ALA A 319 2.94 -1.68 -7.88
CA ALA A 319 3.94 -2.71 -7.63
C ALA A 319 3.38 -3.84 -6.74
N GLY A 320 2.55 -3.49 -5.74
CA GLY A 320 1.84 -4.45 -4.88
C GLY A 320 0.91 -5.37 -5.67
N ILE A 321 0.19 -4.85 -6.68
CA ILE A 321 -0.65 -5.67 -7.57
C ILE A 321 0.20 -6.64 -8.39
N ILE A 322 1.31 -6.18 -8.98
CA ILE A 322 2.22 -7.03 -9.77
C ILE A 322 2.83 -8.13 -8.90
N LEU A 323 3.29 -7.79 -7.72
CA LEU A 323 3.79 -8.76 -6.75
C LEU A 323 2.67 -9.75 -6.36
N GLY A 324 1.46 -9.24 -6.19
CA GLY A 324 0.27 -10.03 -5.89
C GLY A 324 -0.06 -11.07 -6.96
N ILE A 325 0.16 -10.77 -8.24
CA ILE A 325 0.06 -11.75 -9.32
C ILE A 325 1.04 -12.91 -9.09
N GLY A 326 2.30 -12.61 -8.75
CA GLY A 326 3.30 -13.62 -8.40
C GLY A 326 2.86 -14.50 -7.24
N MET A 327 2.39 -13.89 -6.15
CA MET A 327 1.90 -14.60 -4.96
C MET A 327 0.59 -15.37 -5.20
N ALA A 328 -0.29 -14.90 -6.10
CA ALA A 328 -1.52 -15.59 -6.44
C ALA A 328 -1.25 -16.95 -7.13
N VAL A 329 -0.14 -17.04 -7.84
CA VAL A 329 0.30 -18.29 -8.46
C VAL A 329 0.86 -19.26 -7.44
N ASP A 330 1.53 -18.79 -6.38
CA ASP A 330 2.14 -19.60 -5.33
C ASP A 330 1.18 -20.63 -4.73
N ALA A 331 -0.04 -20.22 -4.40
CA ALA A 331 -1.06 -21.10 -3.86
C ALA A 331 -1.42 -22.25 -4.86
N ASN A 332 -1.50 -21.94 -6.15
CA ASN A 332 -1.75 -22.92 -7.19
C ASN A 332 -0.57 -23.88 -7.37
N VAL A 333 0.67 -23.36 -7.32
CA VAL A 333 1.90 -24.18 -7.36
C VAL A 333 1.92 -25.17 -6.21
N ILE A 334 1.60 -24.73 -4.97
CA ILE A 334 1.53 -25.58 -3.78
C ILE A 334 0.51 -26.72 -3.99
N ILE A 335 -0.68 -26.38 -4.47
CA ILE A 335 -1.76 -27.37 -4.73
C ILE A 335 -1.34 -28.38 -5.79
N TYR A 336 -0.84 -27.89 -6.92
CA TYR A 336 -0.54 -28.75 -8.06
C TYR A 336 0.69 -29.62 -7.84
N ALA A 337 1.73 -29.10 -7.18
CA ALA A 337 2.84 -29.92 -6.75
C ALA A 337 2.38 -31.05 -5.82
N ARG A 338 1.44 -30.78 -4.91
CA ARG A 338 0.88 -31.79 -4.02
C ARG A 338 0.04 -32.82 -4.77
N ILE A 339 -0.74 -32.42 -5.78
CA ILE A 339 -1.46 -33.35 -6.67
C ILE A 339 -0.48 -34.26 -7.41
N GLN A 340 0.63 -33.74 -7.94
CA GLN A 340 1.67 -34.52 -8.60
C GLN A 340 2.34 -35.53 -7.63
N GLU A 341 2.63 -35.11 -6.40
CA GLU A 341 3.17 -36.01 -5.37
C GLU A 341 2.22 -37.17 -5.06
N GLU A 342 0.91 -36.89 -4.91
CA GLU A 342 -0.10 -37.90 -4.61
C GLU A 342 -0.34 -38.86 -5.80
N ILE A 343 -0.22 -38.36 -7.04
CA ILE A 343 -0.23 -39.20 -8.26
C ILE A 343 1.01 -40.08 -8.31
N GLY A 344 2.21 -39.54 -7.98
CA GLY A 344 3.46 -40.27 -7.91
C GLY A 344 3.44 -41.38 -6.85
N ALA A 345 2.73 -41.14 -5.73
CA ALA A 345 2.49 -42.12 -4.69
C ALA A 345 1.46 -43.22 -5.08
N GLY A 346 1.01 -43.25 -6.36
CA GLY A 346 0.14 -44.31 -6.90
C GLY A 346 -1.36 -44.06 -6.77
N LYS A 347 -1.80 -42.96 -6.20
CA LYS A 347 -3.24 -42.64 -6.08
C LYS A 347 -3.90 -42.41 -7.45
N SER A 348 -5.22 -42.68 -7.50
CA SER A 348 -6.02 -42.29 -8.66
C SER A 348 -6.12 -40.76 -8.76
N THR A 349 -6.23 -40.24 -9.99
CA THR A 349 -6.28 -38.79 -10.24
C THR A 349 -7.32 -38.05 -9.39
N GLY A 350 -8.54 -38.60 -9.26
CA GLY A 350 -9.58 -37.99 -8.43
C GLY A 350 -9.26 -37.97 -6.93
N ALA A 351 -8.63 -39.05 -6.41
CA ALA A 351 -8.19 -39.12 -5.02
C ALA A 351 -7.00 -38.17 -4.77
N ALA A 352 -6.08 -38.06 -5.76
CA ALA A 352 -4.95 -37.15 -5.71
C ALA A 352 -5.40 -35.67 -5.71
N ILE A 353 -6.38 -35.29 -6.53
CA ILE A 353 -6.97 -33.94 -6.52
C ILE A 353 -7.57 -33.63 -5.13
N LYS A 354 -8.41 -34.52 -4.59
CA LYS A 354 -9.03 -34.33 -3.27
C LYS A 354 -7.97 -34.19 -2.17
N SER A 355 -6.96 -35.07 -2.15
CA SER A 355 -5.88 -35.06 -1.18
C SER A 355 -4.98 -33.81 -1.33
N GLY A 356 -4.66 -33.43 -2.57
CA GLY A 356 -3.81 -32.27 -2.89
C GLY A 356 -4.42 -30.96 -2.37
N PHE A 357 -5.69 -30.68 -2.69
CA PHE A 357 -6.38 -29.50 -2.16
C PHE A 357 -6.52 -29.54 -0.65
N GLY A 358 -6.87 -30.69 -0.07
CA GLY A 358 -7.05 -30.81 1.38
C GLY A 358 -5.78 -30.60 2.17
N LYS A 359 -4.64 -31.14 1.70
CA LYS A 359 -3.34 -31.01 2.37
C LYS A 359 -2.68 -29.65 2.13
N ALA A 360 -2.89 -29.06 0.96
CA ALA A 360 -2.32 -27.75 0.61
C ALA A 360 -3.02 -26.58 1.32
N ALA A 361 -4.33 -26.71 1.60
CA ALA A 361 -5.13 -25.62 2.14
C ALA A 361 -4.57 -25.03 3.44
N SER A 362 -4.13 -25.88 4.39
CA SER A 362 -3.54 -25.42 5.64
C SER A 362 -2.29 -24.57 5.41
N ALA A 363 -1.36 -25.05 4.59
CA ALA A 363 -0.11 -24.32 4.32
C ALA A 363 -0.36 -22.99 3.58
N ILE A 364 -1.36 -22.95 2.67
CA ILE A 364 -1.74 -21.74 1.95
C ILE A 364 -2.34 -20.71 2.91
N ILE A 365 -3.26 -21.13 3.79
CA ILE A 365 -3.87 -20.22 4.77
C ILE A 365 -2.80 -19.69 5.71
N ASP A 366 -1.95 -20.56 6.27
CA ASP A 366 -0.91 -20.19 7.22
C ASP A 366 0.09 -19.18 6.60
N GLY A 367 0.54 -19.42 5.37
CA GLY A 367 1.45 -18.52 4.66
C GLY A 367 0.83 -17.16 4.34
N ASN A 368 -0.43 -17.14 3.93
CA ASN A 368 -1.13 -15.90 3.63
C ASN A 368 -1.49 -15.09 4.89
N VAL A 369 -1.81 -15.75 6.01
CA VAL A 369 -2.05 -15.08 7.30
C VAL A 369 -0.80 -14.34 7.76
N THR A 370 0.40 -14.89 7.58
CA THR A 370 1.65 -14.18 7.93
C THR A 370 1.86 -12.95 7.07
N THR A 371 1.55 -13.02 5.79
CA THR A 371 1.61 -11.85 4.89
C THR A 371 0.56 -10.80 5.29
N LEU A 372 -0.66 -11.21 5.63
CA LEU A 372 -1.72 -10.30 6.11
C LEU A 372 -1.34 -9.61 7.42
N ILE A 373 -0.63 -10.26 8.34
CA ILE A 373 -0.10 -9.64 9.56
C ILE A 373 0.84 -8.48 9.20
N ALA A 374 1.81 -8.70 8.29
CA ALA A 374 2.70 -7.66 7.83
C ALA A 374 1.96 -6.50 7.16
N VAL A 375 0.99 -6.82 6.31
CA VAL A 375 0.13 -5.84 5.62
C VAL A 375 -0.69 -5.01 6.60
N LEU A 376 -1.29 -5.62 7.62
CA LEU A 376 -2.06 -4.91 8.64
C LEU A 376 -1.18 -3.94 9.43
N VAL A 377 0.00 -4.35 9.85
CA VAL A 377 0.95 -3.45 10.54
C VAL A 377 1.32 -2.28 9.64
N LEU A 378 1.59 -2.55 8.35
CA LEU A 378 1.93 -1.52 7.37
C LEU A 378 0.74 -0.57 7.10
N TRP A 379 -0.48 -1.06 7.11
CA TRP A 379 -1.68 -0.25 6.91
C TRP A 379 -1.97 0.69 8.09
N PHE A 380 -1.75 0.21 9.33
CA PHE A 380 -1.97 1.03 10.53
C PHE A 380 -0.85 2.03 10.81
N LYS A 381 0.40 1.69 10.46
CA LYS A 381 1.60 2.49 10.75
C LYS A 381 2.15 3.23 9.54
N GLY A 382 1.83 2.79 8.34
CA GLY A 382 2.25 3.44 7.11
C GLY A 382 1.48 4.73 6.85
N SER A 383 2.14 5.69 6.22
CA SER A 383 1.57 6.95 5.76
C SER A 383 1.59 7.05 4.23
N GLY A 384 0.73 7.88 3.67
CA GLY A 384 0.73 8.23 2.26
C GLY A 384 0.76 7.01 1.31
N THR A 385 1.74 6.98 0.42
CA THR A 385 1.90 5.96 -0.64
C THR A 385 2.11 4.55 -0.10
N VAL A 386 2.72 4.40 1.09
CA VAL A 386 2.96 3.10 1.74
C VAL A 386 1.65 2.45 2.20
N LYS A 387 0.69 3.26 2.67
CA LYS A 387 -0.65 2.78 3.04
C LYS A 387 -1.42 2.26 1.83
N GLY A 388 -1.33 2.94 0.67
CA GLY A 388 -1.89 2.46 -0.59
C GLY A 388 -1.29 1.12 -1.05
N PHE A 389 0.03 0.93 -0.89
CA PHE A 389 0.68 -0.36 -1.10
C PHE A 389 0.12 -1.46 -0.18
N ALA A 390 -0.04 -1.17 1.11
CA ALA A 390 -0.59 -2.14 2.06
C ALA A 390 -2.03 -2.54 1.70
N GLN A 391 -2.88 -1.60 1.30
CA GLN A 391 -4.25 -1.87 0.86
C GLN A 391 -4.28 -2.80 -0.36
N THR A 392 -3.53 -2.46 -1.41
CA THR A 392 -3.49 -3.24 -2.64
C THR A 392 -2.92 -4.63 -2.42
N LEU A 393 -1.85 -4.76 -1.63
CA LEU A 393 -1.25 -6.05 -1.29
C LEU A 393 -2.20 -6.90 -0.43
N GLY A 394 -2.88 -6.30 0.55
CA GLY A 394 -3.85 -7.00 1.39
C GLY A 394 -5.03 -7.56 0.60
N MET A 395 -5.64 -6.74 -0.26
CA MET A 395 -6.70 -7.18 -1.17
C MET A 395 -6.20 -8.30 -2.09
N SER A 396 -5.00 -8.14 -2.64
CA SER A 396 -4.35 -9.12 -3.50
C SER A 396 -4.21 -10.48 -2.82
N VAL A 397 -3.73 -10.53 -1.59
CA VAL A 397 -3.58 -11.77 -0.80
C VAL A 397 -4.94 -12.43 -0.54
N LEU A 398 -5.95 -11.67 -0.14
CA LEU A 398 -7.30 -12.20 0.13
C LEU A 398 -7.94 -12.76 -1.14
N ILE A 399 -7.89 -12.04 -2.24
CA ILE A 399 -8.44 -12.46 -3.54
C ILE A 399 -7.67 -13.68 -4.07
N SER A 400 -6.35 -13.71 -3.94
CA SER A 400 -5.53 -14.85 -4.39
C SER A 400 -5.87 -16.13 -3.63
N MET A 401 -6.07 -16.03 -2.32
CA MET A 401 -6.47 -17.16 -1.49
C MET A 401 -7.85 -17.70 -1.89
N PHE A 402 -8.80 -16.80 -2.15
CA PHE A 402 -10.13 -17.18 -2.65
C PHE A 402 -10.06 -17.84 -4.03
N THR A 403 -9.33 -17.25 -4.97
CA THR A 403 -9.23 -17.80 -6.34
C THR A 403 -8.53 -19.14 -6.37
N ALA A 404 -7.51 -19.37 -5.55
CA ALA A 404 -6.80 -20.65 -5.50
C ALA A 404 -7.63 -21.75 -4.80
N LEU A 405 -8.24 -21.46 -3.66
CA LEU A 405 -8.94 -22.47 -2.86
C LEU A 405 -10.37 -22.76 -3.36
N VAL A 406 -11.03 -21.80 -3.99
CA VAL A 406 -12.42 -21.93 -4.46
C VAL A 406 -12.47 -22.08 -5.98
N ILE A 407 -12.00 -21.07 -6.74
CA ILE A 407 -12.16 -21.04 -8.21
C ILE A 407 -11.27 -22.09 -8.88
N SER A 408 -9.98 -22.14 -8.57
CA SER A 408 -9.06 -23.11 -9.12
C SER A 408 -9.47 -24.54 -8.76
N ARG A 409 -9.92 -24.76 -7.53
CA ARG A 409 -10.47 -26.04 -7.10
C ARG A 409 -11.67 -26.46 -7.94
N PHE A 410 -12.63 -25.55 -8.12
CA PHE A 410 -13.81 -25.79 -8.93
C PHE A 410 -13.43 -26.16 -10.37
N LEU A 411 -12.54 -25.38 -11.00
CA LEU A 411 -12.09 -25.58 -12.38
C LEU A 411 -11.35 -26.93 -12.56
N VAL A 412 -10.47 -27.32 -11.62
CA VAL A 412 -9.75 -28.60 -11.67
C VAL A 412 -10.72 -29.77 -11.55
N TYR A 413 -11.72 -29.68 -10.66
CA TYR A 413 -12.76 -30.71 -10.57
C TYR A 413 -13.64 -30.76 -11.81
N ALA A 414 -13.99 -29.62 -12.40
CA ALA A 414 -14.72 -29.54 -13.68
C ALA A 414 -13.95 -30.23 -14.78
N ALA A 415 -12.66 -29.91 -14.98
CA ALA A 415 -11.79 -30.54 -15.96
C ALA A 415 -11.71 -32.07 -15.79
N TYR A 416 -11.58 -32.54 -14.53
CA TYR A 416 -11.61 -33.97 -14.23
C TYR A 416 -12.93 -34.64 -14.64
N HIS A 417 -14.07 -33.97 -14.43
CA HIS A 417 -15.40 -34.51 -14.79
C HIS A 417 -15.66 -34.46 -16.31
N PHE A 418 -15.07 -33.50 -17.03
CA PHE A 418 -15.14 -33.43 -18.49
C PHE A 418 -14.23 -34.41 -19.22
N GLY A 419 -13.56 -35.32 -18.51
CA GLY A 419 -12.81 -36.42 -19.13
C GLY A 419 -11.31 -36.34 -19.04
N LEU A 420 -10.73 -35.26 -18.46
CA LEU A 420 -9.29 -35.12 -18.24
C LEU A 420 -8.85 -35.93 -17.00
N ARG A 421 -9.01 -37.28 -17.06
CA ARG A 421 -8.77 -38.18 -15.92
C ARG A 421 -7.41 -38.85 -15.94
N ASP A 422 -6.75 -38.87 -17.10
CA ASP A 422 -5.47 -39.52 -17.25
C ASP A 422 -4.38 -38.75 -16.49
N LYS A 423 -3.49 -39.49 -15.82
CA LYS A 423 -2.36 -38.95 -15.04
C LYS A 423 -1.43 -38.06 -15.86
N LYS A 424 -1.29 -38.32 -17.18
CA LYS A 424 -0.43 -37.53 -18.09
C LYS A 424 -0.83 -36.08 -18.21
N TRP A 425 -2.12 -35.73 -17.98
CA TRP A 425 -2.62 -34.35 -18.04
C TRP A 425 -2.23 -33.48 -16.80
N TYR A 426 -1.77 -34.12 -15.72
CA TYR A 426 -1.42 -33.44 -14.47
C TYR A 426 0.09 -33.24 -14.30
N GLY A 427 0.86 -33.41 -15.37
CA GLY A 427 2.32 -33.27 -15.37
C GLY A 427 3.03 -34.55 -14.91
N LYS A 428 4.35 -34.55 -15.06
CA LYS A 428 5.17 -35.73 -14.72
C LYS A 428 5.56 -35.70 -13.24
N PRO A 429 5.25 -36.74 -12.44
CA PRO A 429 5.77 -36.83 -11.09
C PRO A 429 7.30 -36.89 -11.13
N ARG A 430 7.94 -36.06 -10.34
CA ARG A 430 9.42 -36.01 -10.28
C ARG A 430 9.90 -36.83 -9.09
N THR A 431 10.75 -37.81 -9.34
CA THR A 431 11.52 -38.50 -8.30
C THR A 431 12.70 -37.61 -7.90
N ILE A 432 12.70 -37.13 -6.67
CA ILE A 432 13.75 -36.24 -6.18
C ILE A 432 14.74 -37.06 -5.37
N LYS A 433 16.02 -37.02 -5.78
CA LYS A 433 17.12 -37.60 -4.98
C LYS A 433 17.27 -36.80 -3.69
N THR A 434 17.27 -37.47 -2.54
CA THR A 434 17.55 -36.85 -1.25
C THR A 434 18.98 -36.30 -1.22
N ARG A 435 19.12 -35.02 -0.88
CA ARG A 435 20.42 -34.35 -0.70
C ARG A 435 20.66 -34.08 0.79
N ASP A 436 21.93 -34.06 1.21
CA ASP A 436 22.29 -33.83 2.61
C ASP A 436 22.44 -32.32 2.89
N PHE A 437 21.31 -31.64 3.11
CA PHE A 437 21.24 -30.22 3.46
C PHE A 437 21.77 -29.94 4.86
N VAL A 438 21.58 -30.88 5.80
CA VAL A 438 22.02 -30.71 7.18
C VAL A 438 23.55 -30.68 7.28
N ARG A 439 24.25 -31.55 6.53
CA ARG A 439 25.71 -31.59 6.49
C ARG A 439 26.29 -30.30 5.90
N THR A 440 25.67 -29.80 4.85
CA THR A 440 26.12 -28.58 4.14
C THR A 440 25.65 -27.30 4.80
N GLY A 441 24.73 -27.34 5.78
CA GLY A 441 24.14 -26.18 6.44
C GLY A 441 25.17 -25.18 7.01
N LYS A 442 26.29 -25.69 7.61
CA LYS A 442 27.36 -24.83 8.11
C LYS A 442 28.00 -23.96 7.02
N LYS A 443 28.17 -24.51 5.80
CA LYS A 443 28.71 -23.75 4.65
C LYS A 443 27.76 -22.64 4.22
N TYR A 444 26.46 -22.91 4.25
CA TYR A 444 25.45 -21.91 3.89
C TYR A 444 25.32 -20.78 4.93
N VAL A 445 25.46 -21.11 6.23
CA VAL A 445 25.55 -20.09 7.28
C VAL A 445 26.78 -19.20 7.08
N ALA A 446 27.92 -19.79 6.70
CA ALA A 446 29.13 -19.02 6.40
C ALA A 446 28.94 -18.08 5.18
N VAL A 447 28.32 -18.57 4.10
CA VAL A 447 27.99 -17.73 2.91
C VAL A 447 27.08 -16.57 3.30
N ALA A 448 26.00 -16.83 4.05
CA ALA A 448 25.11 -15.80 4.54
C ALA A 448 25.86 -14.78 5.43
N GLY A 449 26.71 -15.26 6.32
CA GLY A 449 27.58 -14.39 7.15
C GLY A 449 28.50 -13.49 6.34
N VAL A 450 29.12 -14.02 5.28
CA VAL A 450 29.97 -13.23 4.37
C VAL A 450 29.16 -12.15 3.66
N ILE A 451 27.99 -12.47 3.14
CA ILE A 451 27.10 -11.49 2.48
C ILE A 451 26.76 -10.35 3.46
N ILE A 452 26.37 -10.69 4.69
CA ILE A 452 26.05 -9.71 5.74
C ILE A 452 27.27 -8.85 6.10
N LEU A 453 28.45 -9.46 6.24
CA LEU A 453 29.68 -8.75 6.52
C LEU A 453 30.06 -7.75 5.42
N ILE A 454 29.84 -8.11 4.15
CA ILE A 454 30.02 -7.17 3.01
C ILE A 454 29.09 -5.97 3.16
N GLY A 455 27.82 -6.21 3.52
CA GLY A 455 26.86 -5.15 3.77
C GLY A 455 27.27 -4.21 4.90
N LEU A 456 27.74 -4.78 6.01
CA LEU A 456 28.22 -4.00 7.15
C LEU A 456 29.51 -3.22 6.82
N ALA A 457 30.42 -3.82 6.04
CA ALA A 457 31.63 -3.15 5.59
C ALA A 457 31.36 -1.98 4.60
N ALA A 458 30.24 -2.04 3.87
CA ALA A 458 29.83 -0.96 2.99
C ALA A 458 29.35 0.30 3.75
N LEU A 459 28.90 0.18 5.01
CA LEU A 459 28.39 1.31 5.81
C LEU A 459 29.44 2.42 6.03
N PRO A 460 30.65 2.13 6.57
CA PRO A 460 31.67 3.15 6.72
C PRO A 460 32.17 3.70 5.36
N MET A 461 32.22 2.87 4.31
CA MET A 461 32.55 3.31 2.96
C MET A 461 31.52 4.33 2.40
N ASN A 462 30.23 4.11 2.68
CA ASN A 462 29.18 5.04 2.30
C ASN A 462 29.32 6.36 3.04
N ARG A 463 29.58 6.33 4.35
CA ARG A 463 29.79 7.55 5.15
C ARG A 463 30.93 8.42 4.56
N SER A 464 31.99 7.79 4.08
CA SER A 464 33.11 8.49 3.42
C SER A 464 32.75 9.07 2.05
N LYS A 465 31.84 8.41 1.29
CA LYS A 465 31.54 8.81 -0.11
C LYS A 465 30.31 9.69 -0.25
N ILE A 466 29.29 9.51 0.55
CA ILE A 466 28.00 10.21 0.46
C ILE A 466 27.63 10.98 1.75
N GLY A 467 28.53 11.01 2.76
CA GLY A 467 28.32 11.73 4.01
C GLY A 467 27.36 11.05 5.00
N SER A 468 26.68 9.97 4.61
CA SER A 468 25.71 9.21 5.43
C SER A 468 25.98 7.70 5.35
N ILE A 469 25.54 6.95 6.37
CA ILE A 469 25.72 5.49 6.43
C ILE A 469 24.92 4.78 5.33
N LEU A 470 23.71 5.27 5.05
CA LEU A 470 22.82 4.78 3.99
C LEU A 470 22.39 5.97 3.12
N ASN A 471 21.95 5.69 1.91
CA ASN A 471 21.40 6.70 1.02
C ASN A 471 19.94 6.98 1.40
N TYR A 472 19.72 7.82 2.43
CA TYR A 472 18.38 8.21 2.84
C TYR A 472 17.71 9.05 1.76
N ASP A 473 16.44 8.78 1.48
CA ASP A 473 15.63 9.69 0.68
C ASP A 473 15.13 10.88 1.54
N LEU A 474 14.37 11.75 0.91
CA LEU A 474 13.87 12.94 1.58
C LEU A 474 12.92 12.62 2.73
N GLU A 475 12.15 11.54 2.63
CA GLU A 475 11.23 11.10 3.68
C GLU A 475 11.95 10.77 5.00
N PHE A 476 13.18 10.23 4.89
CA PHE A 476 13.97 9.84 6.07
C PHE A 476 15.05 10.87 6.44
N SER A 477 15.59 11.64 5.49
CA SER A 477 16.58 12.66 5.79
C SER A 477 15.95 13.98 6.27
N GLY A 478 14.71 14.24 5.88
CA GLY A 478 14.12 15.57 5.96
C GLY A 478 14.81 16.55 5.02
N GLY A 479 14.34 17.78 4.98
CA GLY A 479 14.93 18.83 4.16
C GLY A 479 14.11 19.17 2.94
N THR A 480 14.76 19.83 1.97
CA THR A 480 14.14 20.25 0.70
C THR A 480 14.87 19.61 -0.48
N ALA A 481 14.13 18.96 -1.37
CA ALA A 481 14.64 18.47 -2.65
C ALA A 481 14.01 19.25 -3.80
N SER A 482 14.82 19.75 -4.71
CA SER A 482 14.35 20.46 -5.90
C SER A 482 14.79 19.74 -7.16
N THR A 483 13.85 19.37 -8.00
CA THR A 483 14.11 18.85 -9.35
C THR A 483 14.03 19.98 -10.34
N ILE A 484 15.19 20.35 -10.90
CA ILE A 484 15.38 21.44 -11.84
C ILE A 484 15.42 20.83 -13.23
N THR A 485 14.49 21.19 -14.10
CA THR A 485 14.50 20.81 -15.52
C THR A 485 15.00 21.99 -16.33
N PHE A 486 16.09 21.78 -17.07
CA PHE A 486 16.65 22.81 -17.93
C PHE A 486 16.05 22.76 -19.34
N LYS A 487 16.13 23.89 -20.08
CA LYS A 487 15.73 23.92 -21.48
C LYS A 487 16.74 23.11 -22.32
N ASP A 488 16.31 22.65 -23.49
CA ASP A 488 17.10 21.74 -24.34
C ASP A 488 18.43 22.34 -24.83
N ASP A 489 18.51 23.65 -24.89
CA ASP A 489 19.71 24.42 -25.27
C ASP A 489 20.75 24.58 -24.14
N GLN A 490 20.41 24.15 -22.92
CA GLN A 490 21.34 24.17 -21.78
C GLN A 490 21.55 22.75 -21.23
N LYS A 491 22.70 22.15 -21.57
CA LYS A 491 23.07 20.82 -21.08
C LYS A 491 23.58 20.87 -19.64
N VAL A 492 23.13 19.92 -18.83
CA VAL A 492 23.61 19.75 -17.45
C VAL A 492 25.02 19.21 -17.44
N ASN A 493 25.99 20.06 -17.02
CA ASN A 493 27.40 19.75 -16.88
C ASN A 493 27.92 20.06 -15.48
N ASP A 494 29.18 19.74 -15.19
CA ASP A 494 29.79 19.91 -13.85
C ASP A 494 29.95 21.40 -13.46
N SER A 495 30.12 22.31 -14.43
CA SER A 495 30.18 23.75 -14.17
C SER A 495 28.81 24.28 -13.71
N LEU A 496 27.74 23.93 -14.42
CA LEU A 496 26.38 24.31 -14.06
C LEU A 496 25.98 23.73 -12.70
N GLU A 497 26.37 22.48 -12.43
CA GLU A 497 26.11 21.83 -11.13
C GLU A 497 26.72 22.62 -9.97
N LYS A 498 28.02 23.00 -10.09
CA LYS A 498 28.69 23.78 -9.05
C LYS A 498 28.07 25.17 -8.85
N GLN A 499 27.60 25.80 -9.92
CA GLN A 499 26.92 27.11 -9.84
C GLN A 499 25.55 26.99 -9.13
N VAL A 500 24.75 25.97 -9.47
CA VAL A 500 23.47 25.73 -8.86
C VAL A 500 23.64 25.37 -7.38
N VAL A 501 24.59 24.49 -7.02
CA VAL A 501 24.91 24.16 -5.62
C VAL A 501 25.27 25.41 -4.83
N LYS A 502 26.13 26.29 -5.35
CA LYS A 502 26.48 27.57 -4.69
C LYS A 502 25.26 28.48 -4.48
N ALA A 503 24.33 28.50 -5.44
CA ALA A 503 23.08 29.26 -5.27
C ALA A 503 22.23 28.73 -4.09
N TYR A 504 22.16 27.40 -3.94
CA TYR A 504 21.48 26.77 -2.79
C TYR A 504 22.21 27.02 -1.47
N GLU A 505 23.54 26.89 -1.43
CA GLU A 505 24.35 27.17 -0.23
C GLU A 505 24.18 28.62 0.25
N LYS A 506 24.12 29.57 -0.68
CA LYS A 506 23.94 30.98 -0.37
C LYS A 506 22.57 31.26 0.29
N VAL A 507 21.50 30.62 -0.17
CA VAL A 507 20.14 30.84 0.34
C VAL A 507 19.87 29.99 1.57
N SER A 508 20.30 28.75 1.60
CA SER A 508 20.12 27.83 2.73
C SER A 508 21.04 28.17 3.91
N LYS A 509 22.11 28.92 3.67
CA LYS A 509 23.21 29.18 4.63
C LYS A 509 23.83 27.89 5.15
N SER A 510 23.82 26.83 4.37
CA SER A 510 24.32 25.50 4.73
C SER A 510 25.18 24.95 3.58
N THR A 511 26.28 24.32 3.92
CA THR A 511 27.14 23.58 3.00
C THR A 511 26.66 22.14 2.75
N SER A 512 25.62 21.71 3.46
CA SER A 512 25.02 20.38 3.30
C SER A 512 24.06 20.35 2.10
N VAL A 513 24.59 20.64 0.90
CA VAL A 513 23.85 20.59 -0.35
C VAL A 513 24.38 19.43 -1.19
N GLN A 514 23.52 18.52 -1.56
CA GLN A 514 23.83 17.39 -2.43
C GLN A 514 23.18 17.58 -3.79
N SER A 515 23.87 17.24 -4.86
CA SER A 515 23.35 17.34 -6.21
C SER A 515 23.52 16.04 -6.98
N GLN A 516 22.57 15.75 -7.86
CA GLN A 516 22.58 14.59 -8.74
C GLN A 516 22.12 14.98 -10.14
N LYS A 517 22.91 14.65 -11.14
CA LYS A 517 22.57 14.89 -12.55
C LYS A 517 21.76 13.74 -13.12
N VAL A 518 20.63 14.03 -13.74
CA VAL A 518 19.79 13.08 -14.47
C VAL A 518 19.89 13.41 -15.97
N LYS A 519 20.97 12.93 -16.60
CA LYS A 519 21.32 13.27 -17.99
C LYS A 519 20.23 12.92 -19.01
N ALA A 520 19.50 11.82 -18.80
CA ALA A 520 18.45 11.36 -19.72
C ALA A 520 17.34 12.39 -19.95
N ASN A 521 17.02 13.20 -18.93
CA ASN A 521 15.91 14.15 -18.96
C ASN A 521 16.36 15.62 -18.89
N ASN A 522 17.67 15.88 -19.01
CA ASN A 522 18.27 17.20 -18.82
C ASN A 522 17.86 17.86 -17.50
N GLN A 523 17.91 17.08 -16.42
CA GLN A 523 17.49 17.47 -15.08
C GLN A 523 18.63 17.40 -14.07
N MET A 524 18.48 18.18 -13.01
CA MET A 524 19.32 18.12 -11.83
C MET A 524 18.43 18.06 -10.59
N VAL A 525 18.72 17.13 -9.70
CA VAL A 525 18.08 17.05 -8.39
C VAL A 525 19.04 17.62 -7.35
N VAL A 526 18.58 18.59 -6.58
CA VAL A 526 19.36 19.23 -5.51
C VAL A 526 18.63 19.01 -4.19
N LYS A 527 19.33 18.40 -3.23
CA LYS A 527 18.85 18.19 -1.86
C LYS A 527 19.58 19.16 -0.92
N SER A 528 18.85 19.82 -0.04
CA SER A 528 19.39 20.76 0.95
C SER A 528 18.70 20.55 2.31
N VAL A 529 19.15 21.27 3.32
CA VAL A 529 18.40 21.40 4.58
C VAL A 529 17.01 21.95 4.31
N GLU A 530 16.11 21.82 5.29
CA GLU A 530 14.75 22.33 5.20
C GLU A 530 14.74 23.84 4.87
N LEU A 531 14.03 24.21 3.79
CA LEU A 531 13.89 25.59 3.33
C LEU A 531 12.45 26.06 3.55
N ASN A 532 12.33 27.24 4.13
CA ASN A 532 11.03 27.88 4.23
C ASN A 532 10.52 28.39 2.89
N LEU A 533 9.24 28.74 2.81
CA LEU A 533 8.61 29.18 1.55
C LEU A 533 9.32 30.35 0.89
N SER A 534 9.79 31.34 1.68
CA SER A 534 10.51 32.51 1.16
C SER A 534 11.85 32.10 0.52
N GLN A 535 12.60 31.22 1.16
CA GLN A 535 13.86 30.69 0.62
C GLN A 535 13.65 29.89 -0.65
N ARG A 536 12.62 29.04 -0.69
CA ARG A 536 12.25 28.26 -1.91
C ARG A 536 11.91 29.18 -3.08
N LYS A 537 11.09 30.22 -2.84
CA LYS A 537 10.79 31.23 -3.87
C LYS A 537 12.02 32.00 -4.33
N GLN A 538 12.92 32.38 -3.40
CA GLN A 538 14.17 33.05 -3.72
C GLN A 538 15.06 32.19 -4.63
N ILE A 539 15.21 30.90 -4.32
CA ILE A 539 15.96 29.94 -5.15
C ILE A 539 15.32 29.82 -6.52
N GLU A 540 14.00 29.59 -6.58
CA GLU A 540 13.29 29.45 -7.83
C GLU A 540 13.45 30.67 -8.74
N ASN A 541 13.32 31.87 -8.19
CA ASN A 541 13.52 33.13 -8.91
C ASN A 541 14.96 33.31 -9.40
N THR A 542 15.96 32.97 -8.55
CA THR A 542 17.38 33.00 -8.93
C THR A 542 17.64 32.03 -10.05
N LEU A 543 17.15 30.79 -9.95
CA LEU A 543 17.33 29.77 -10.97
C LEU A 543 16.69 30.14 -12.30
N LYS A 544 15.48 30.72 -12.30
CA LYS A 544 14.78 31.17 -13.51
C LYS A 544 15.45 32.39 -14.16
N LYS A 545 16.06 33.26 -13.33
CA LYS A 545 16.75 34.48 -13.81
C LYS A 545 18.10 34.18 -14.39
N ASP A 546 18.92 33.39 -13.70
CA ASP A 546 20.34 33.24 -13.98
C ASP A 546 20.62 32.01 -14.88
N TYR A 547 19.66 31.08 -14.99
CA TYR A 547 19.83 29.86 -15.79
C TYR A 547 18.61 29.62 -16.67
N LYS A 548 18.80 28.92 -17.80
CA LYS A 548 17.70 28.55 -18.72
C LYS A 548 16.87 27.39 -18.19
N VAL A 549 16.18 27.66 -17.11
CA VAL A 549 15.31 26.67 -16.45
C VAL A 549 13.93 26.61 -17.11
N LYS A 550 13.43 25.41 -17.35
CA LYS A 550 12.07 25.15 -17.85
C LYS A 550 11.08 25.04 -16.69
N SER A 551 11.44 24.31 -15.65
CA SER A 551 10.61 24.16 -14.45
C SER A 551 11.48 23.78 -13.24
N VAL A 552 11.05 24.20 -12.08
CA VAL A 552 11.57 23.78 -10.77
C VAL A 552 10.41 23.16 -9.99
N THR A 553 10.60 21.91 -9.59
CA THR A 553 9.62 21.20 -8.75
C THR A 553 10.26 20.97 -7.39
N THR A 554 9.62 21.39 -6.32
CA THR A 554 10.21 21.34 -4.99
C THR A 554 9.37 20.48 -4.07
N GLU A 555 10.05 19.58 -3.37
CA GLU A 555 9.50 18.77 -2.27
C GLU A 555 10.13 19.24 -0.97
N ASN A 556 9.34 19.34 0.09
CA ASN A 556 9.81 19.76 1.41
C ASN A 556 9.24 18.83 2.48
N ILE A 557 10.09 18.35 3.37
CA ILE A 557 9.71 17.49 4.48
C ILE A 557 10.42 18.01 5.74
N SER A 558 9.64 18.33 6.77
CA SER A 558 10.20 18.79 8.02
C SER A 558 10.95 17.67 8.75
N SER A 559 11.93 18.05 9.56
CA SER A 559 12.69 17.12 10.41
C SER A 559 11.79 16.36 11.39
N THR A 560 10.68 16.94 11.83
CA THR A 560 9.70 16.31 12.71
C THR A 560 9.07 15.09 12.03
N ILE A 561 8.53 15.26 10.83
CA ILE A 561 7.93 14.17 10.05
C ILE A 561 8.96 13.10 9.72
N SER A 562 10.15 13.48 9.31
CA SER A 562 11.24 12.55 8.98
C SER A 562 11.60 11.64 10.18
N ASN A 563 11.76 12.22 11.36
CA ASN A 563 12.05 11.47 12.58
C ASN A 563 10.90 10.52 12.97
N GLU A 564 9.64 10.94 12.79
CA GLU A 564 8.48 10.10 13.03
C GLU A 564 8.45 8.93 12.04
N MET A 565 8.67 9.19 10.75
CA MET A 565 8.68 8.15 9.73
C MET A 565 9.77 7.11 9.98
N GLN A 566 10.99 7.53 10.38
CA GLN A 566 12.05 6.60 10.76
C GLN A 566 11.66 5.75 11.97
N ARG A 567 11.12 6.37 13.02
CA ARG A 567 10.67 5.68 14.24
C ARG A 567 9.57 4.67 13.94
N ASP A 568 8.55 5.10 13.20
CA ASP A 568 7.39 4.26 12.88
C ASP A 568 7.78 3.11 11.93
N ALA A 569 8.75 3.32 11.04
CA ALA A 569 9.37 2.30 10.23
C ALA A 569 10.00 1.19 11.09
N PHE A 570 10.86 1.57 12.02
CA PHE A 570 11.52 0.62 12.92
C PHE A 570 10.51 -0.14 13.79
N ILE A 571 9.56 0.57 14.38
CA ILE A 571 8.50 -0.01 15.22
C ILE A 571 7.66 -1.01 14.39
N SER A 572 7.34 -0.69 13.13
CA SER A 572 6.54 -1.56 12.25
C SER A 572 7.24 -2.89 11.98
N VAL A 573 8.54 -2.86 11.71
CA VAL A 573 9.34 -4.08 11.49
C VAL A 573 9.36 -4.94 12.75
N VAL A 574 9.61 -4.33 13.93
CA VAL A 574 9.64 -5.02 15.21
C VAL A 574 8.29 -5.64 15.57
N ILE A 575 7.19 -4.86 15.45
CA ILE A 575 5.84 -5.35 15.74
C ILE A 575 5.48 -6.51 14.81
N SER A 576 5.77 -6.39 13.51
CA SER A 576 5.50 -7.46 12.54
C SER A 576 6.25 -8.73 12.88
N ALA A 577 7.54 -8.62 13.23
CA ALA A 577 8.35 -9.76 13.62
C ALA A 577 7.81 -10.44 14.90
N ILE A 578 7.39 -9.67 15.90
CA ILE A 578 6.79 -10.19 17.14
C ILE A 578 5.44 -10.87 16.87
N CYS A 579 4.55 -10.24 16.09
CA CYS A 579 3.25 -10.82 15.75
C CYS A 579 3.40 -12.14 14.98
N MET A 580 4.35 -12.19 14.05
CA MET A 580 4.66 -13.42 13.31
C MET A 580 5.25 -14.51 14.21
N LEU A 581 6.13 -14.15 15.14
CA LEU A 581 6.66 -15.08 16.13
C LEU A 581 5.54 -15.70 16.97
N ILE A 582 4.64 -14.87 17.47
CA ILE A 582 3.49 -15.32 18.25
C ILE A 582 2.61 -16.27 17.41
N TYR A 583 2.33 -15.88 16.15
CA TYR A 583 1.55 -16.73 15.24
C TYR A 583 2.20 -18.09 15.01
N ILE A 584 3.52 -18.13 14.71
CA ILE A 584 4.24 -19.35 14.46
C ILE A 584 4.30 -20.23 15.73
N ALA A 585 4.54 -19.64 16.90
CA ALA A 585 4.57 -20.35 18.18
C ALA A 585 3.23 -21.04 18.48
N ILE A 586 2.11 -20.35 18.29
CA ILE A 586 0.75 -20.90 18.45
C ILE A 586 0.49 -22.00 17.42
N ARG A 587 0.89 -21.77 16.16
CA ARG A 587 0.58 -22.67 15.05
C ARG A 587 1.36 -23.99 15.09
N PHE A 588 2.63 -23.93 15.45
CA PHE A 588 3.49 -25.11 15.44
C PHE A 588 3.64 -25.79 16.80
N LYS A 589 3.26 -25.12 17.90
CA LYS A 589 3.32 -25.63 19.28
C LYS A 589 4.73 -26.11 19.71
N ASP A 590 5.79 -25.69 19.00
CA ASP A 590 7.19 -26.00 19.31
C ASP A 590 8.03 -24.74 19.06
N VAL A 591 8.61 -24.21 20.13
CA VAL A 591 9.44 -23.00 20.13
C VAL A 591 10.65 -23.14 19.18
N LYS A 592 11.15 -24.35 18.93
CA LYS A 592 12.30 -24.59 18.04
C LYS A 592 11.98 -24.27 16.57
N PHE A 593 10.73 -24.51 16.13
CA PHE A 593 10.27 -24.07 14.81
C PHE A 593 10.22 -22.55 14.73
N GLY A 594 9.66 -21.90 15.76
CA GLY A 594 9.60 -20.45 15.82
C GLY A 594 10.97 -19.78 15.81
N SER A 595 11.88 -20.25 16.66
CA SER A 595 13.23 -19.69 16.77
C SER A 595 14.04 -19.85 15.47
N SER A 596 13.97 -21.02 14.82
CA SER A 596 14.68 -21.23 13.55
C SER A 596 14.09 -20.39 12.40
N ALA A 597 12.76 -20.16 12.38
CA ALA A 597 12.12 -19.27 11.43
C ALA A 597 12.59 -17.83 11.60
N ILE A 598 12.67 -17.34 12.84
CA ILE A 598 13.11 -15.97 13.13
C ILE A 598 14.55 -15.74 12.72
N ILE A 599 15.46 -16.68 13.03
CA ILE A 599 16.85 -16.55 12.63
C ILE A 599 16.97 -16.48 11.10
N ALA A 600 16.19 -17.30 10.37
CA ALA A 600 16.14 -17.24 8.93
C ALA A 600 15.57 -15.90 8.43
N LEU A 601 14.53 -15.39 9.08
CA LEU A 601 13.92 -14.11 8.76
C LEU A 601 14.87 -12.93 8.98
N ILE A 602 15.60 -12.91 10.12
CA ILE A 602 16.62 -11.90 10.40
C ILE A 602 17.71 -11.96 9.32
N ASN A 603 18.13 -13.15 8.91
CA ASN A 603 19.06 -13.32 7.80
C ASN A 603 18.54 -12.67 6.52
N ASP A 604 17.28 -12.88 6.17
CA ASP A 604 16.69 -12.35 4.92
C ASP A 604 16.61 -10.83 4.94
N VAL A 605 16.20 -10.26 6.07
CA VAL A 605 16.20 -8.80 6.30
C VAL A 605 17.63 -8.24 6.16
N LEU A 606 18.64 -8.89 6.73
CA LEU A 606 20.04 -8.46 6.64
C LEU A 606 20.62 -8.60 5.24
N VAL A 607 20.23 -9.62 4.47
CA VAL A 607 20.63 -9.78 3.06
C VAL A 607 20.04 -8.64 2.21
N VAL A 608 18.77 -8.29 2.41
CA VAL A 608 18.15 -7.16 1.73
C VAL A 608 18.79 -5.84 2.16
N PHE A 609 19.04 -5.66 3.46
CA PHE A 609 19.77 -4.51 3.98
C PHE A 609 21.17 -4.40 3.34
N THR A 610 21.85 -5.52 3.09
CA THR A 610 23.11 -5.55 2.34
C THR A 610 22.95 -5.01 0.93
N ALA A 611 21.86 -5.38 0.23
CA ALA A 611 21.59 -4.84 -1.11
C ALA A 611 21.39 -3.32 -1.09
N TYR A 612 20.69 -2.79 -0.08
CA TYR A 612 20.54 -1.34 0.10
C TYR A 612 21.88 -0.64 0.40
N SER A 613 22.68 -1.23 1.29
CA SER A 613 23.98 -0.67 1.69
C SER A 613 24.99 -0.66 0.53
N VAL A 614 25.16 -1.79 -0.17
CA VAL A 614 26.12 -1.96 -1.26
C VAL A 614 25.64 -1.25 -2.54
N GLY A 615 24.36 -1.42 -2.88
CA GLY A 615 23.74 -0.80 -4.07
C GLY A 615 23.43 0.67 -3.91
N ARG A 616 23.59 1.23 -2.71
CA ARG A 616 23.21 2.63 -2.37
C ARG A 616 21.79 2.95 -2.79
N LEU A 617 20.88 1.99 -2.64
CA LEU A 617 19.47 2.17 -2.93
C LEU A 617 18.86 3.17 -1.95
N SER A 618 17.84 3.89 -2.40
CA SER A 618 17.16 4.92 -1.61
C SER A 618 16.39 4.33 -0.44
N VAL A 619 16.69 4.76 0.79
CA VAL A 619 16.08 4.27 2.03
C VAL A 619 14.99 5.24 2.47
N GLY A 620 13.73 4.87 2.25
CA GLY A 620 12.53 5.65 2.58
C GLY A 620 11.31 4.76 2.79
N GLY A 621 10.12 5.27 2.50
CA GLY A 621 8.87 4.54 2.65
C GLY A 621 8.82 3.23 1.85
N THR A 622 9.37 3.20 0.64
CA THR A 622 9.47 2.00 -0.20
C THR A 622 10.40 0.93 0.39
N PHE A 623 11.45 1.32 1.13
CA PHE A 623 12.31 0.41 1.88
C PHE A 623 11.51 -0.37 2.93
N ILE A 624 10.64 0.33 3.69
CA ILE A 624 9.79 -0.30 4.72
C ILE A 624 8.84 -1.31 4.06
N ALA A 625 8.17 -0.88 2.98
CA ALA A 625 7.27 -1.74 2.23
C ALA A 625 7.98 -2.99 1.71
N CYS A 626 9.20 -2.87 1.20
CA CYS A 626 10.04 -3.97 0.75
C CYS A 626 10.38 -4.92 1.91
N MET A 627 10.88 -4.40 3.04
CA MET A 627 11.26 -5.20 4.21
C MET A 627 10.09 -6.01 4.75
N LEU A 628 8.92 -5.37 4.98
CA LEU A 628 7.74 -6.04 5.50
C LEU A 628 7.17 -7.07 4.52
N THR A 629 7.23 -6.78 3.23
CA THR A 629 6.83 -7.73 2.18
C THR A 629 7.71 -8.97 2.18
N ILE A 630 9.02 -8.81 2.27
CA ILE A 630 9.97 -9.92 2.27
C ILE A 630 9.80 -10.75 3.54
N ILE A 631 9.60 -10.11 4.69
CA ILE A 631 9.28 -10.77 5.96
C ILE A 631 8.05 -11.68 5.78
N GLY A 632 6.95 -11.17 5.20
CA GLY A 632 5.74 -11.94 4.96
C GLY A 632 5.91 -13.06 3.92
N TYR A 633 6.66 -12.79 2.85
CA TYR A 633 6.87 -13.75 1.77
C TYR A 633 7.85 -14.88 2.14
N SER A 634 8.97 -14.56 2.76
CA SER A 634 9.99 -15.56 3.13
C SER A 634 9.46 -16.59 4.11
N ILE A 635 8.65 -16.15 5.06
CA ILE A 635 8.04 -17.04 6.05
C ILE A 635 7.10 -18.07 5.40
N ASN A 636 6.44 -17.74 4.29
CA ASN A 636 5.57 -18.68 3.57
C ASN A 636 6.34 -19.93 3.11
N SER A 637 7.51 -19.74 2.52
CA SER A 637 8.38 -20.86 2.11
C SER A 637 8.87 -21.69 3.29
N THR A 638 9.18 -21.03 4.40
CA THR A 638 9.60 -21.68 5.67
C THR A 638 8.48 -22.53 6.27
N ILE A 639 7.24 -22.01 6.33
CA ILE A 639 6.05 -22.72 6.82
C ILE A 639 5.83 -24.02 6.04
N VAL A 640 6.00 -23.96 4.73
CA VAL A 640 5.85 -25.10 3.83
C VAL A 640 6.82 -26.24 4.18
N ILE A 641 8.09 -25.91 4.46
CA ILE A 641 9.11 -26.88 4.86
C ILE A 641 8.81 -27.43 6.24
N PHE A 642 8.41 -26.59 7.18
CA PHE A 642 8.07 -27.01 8.54
C PHE A 642 6.81 -27.88 8.58
N ASP A 643 5.80 -27.58 7.78
CA ASP A 643 4.61 -28.41 7.68
C ASP A 643 4.96 -29.82 7.16
N ARG A 644 5.92 -29.89 6.21
CA ARG A 644 6.43 -31.16 5.71
C ARG A 644 7.26 -31.92 6.76
N ILE A 645 8.12 -31.24 7.50
CA ILE A 645 8.86 -31.83 8.62
C ILE A 645 7.87 -32.39 9.65
N ARG A 646 6.83 -31.60 10.00
CA ARG A 646 5.79 -32.03 10.96
C ARG A 646 4.96 -33.22 10.45
N GLU A 647 4.62 -33.24 9.15
CA GLU A 647 3.94 -34.38 8.51
C GLU A 647 4.79 -35.64 8.63
N ASN A 648 6.08 -35.57 8.28
CA ASN A 648 6.99 -36.70 8.34
C ASN A 648 7.28 -37.16 9.78
N LEU A 649 7.35 -36.24 10.75
CA LEU A 649 7.48 -36.57 12.18
C LEU A 649 6.32 -37.41 12.71
N LYS A 650 5.11 -37.26 12.16
CA LYS A 650 3.93 -38.06 12.54
C LYS A 650 3.92 -39.43 11.87
N LEU A 651 4.57 -39.59 10.73
CA LEU A 651 4.56 -40.81 9.92
C LEU A 651 5.73 -41.75 10.23
N GLN A 652 6.85 -41.23 10.75
CA GLN A 652 8.07 -41.98 10.98
C GLN A 652 8.40 -42.09 12.47
N THR A 653 8.82 -43.27 12.91
CA THR A 653 9.30 -43.48 14.28
C THR A 653 10.77 -43.05 14.38
N ILE A 654 11.02 -42.04 15.19
CA ILE A 654 12.36 -41.46 15.37
C ILE A 654 13.03 -42.10 16.60
N ARG A 655 14.20 -42.68 16.37
CA ARG A 655 15.01 -43.33 17.46
C ARG A 655 16.37 -42.69 17.59
N THR A 656 16.95 -42.19 16.52
CA THR A 656 18.33 -41.68 16.49
C THR A 656 18.42 -40.25 15.96
N ARG A 657 19.58 -39.60 16.16
CA ARG A 657 19.88 -38.29 15.55
C ARG A 657 19.95 -38.39 14.02
N ASP A 658 20.40 -39.54 13.51
CA ASP A 658 20.48 -39.77 12.07
C ASP A 658 19.09 -39.90 11.44
N ASP A 659 18.10 -40.47 12.17
CA ASP A 659 16.70 -40.48 11.72
C ASP A 659 16.14 -39.07 11.57
N ILE A 660 16.43 -38.17 12.52
CA ILE A 660 16.01 -36.77 12.44
C ILE A 660 16.69 -36.08 11.23
N LYS A 661 18.01 -36.37 11.05
CA LYS A 661 18.78 -35.84 9.92
C LYS A 661 18.19 -36.29 8.58
N ALA A 662 17.92 -37.58 8.45
CA ALA A 662 17.31 -38.17 7.26
C ALA A 662 15.93 -37.60 6.99
N LEU A 663 15.10 -37.44 8.02
CA LEU A 663 13.76 -36.84 7.93
C LEU A 663 13.79 -35.39 7.44
N VAL A 664 14.70 -34.56 8.00
CA VAL A 664 14.86 -33.15 7.59
C VAL A 664 15.33 -33.08 6.13
N ASN A 665 16.35 -33.86 5.76
CA ASN A 665 16.85 -33.90 4.39
C ASN A 665 15.77 -34.35 3.38
N GLN A 666 14.97 -35.36 3.74
CA GLN A 666 13.84 -35.84 2.95
C GLN A 666 12.75 -34.76 2.81
N SER A 667 12.43 -34.07 3.91
CA SER A 667 11.41 -33.02 3.92
C SER A 667 11.80 -31.84 3.03
N ILE A 668 13.04 -31.36 3.14
CA ILE A 668 13.57 -30.28 2.29
C ILE A 668 13.62 -30.73 0.83
N SER A 669 14.16 -31.95 0.55
CA SER A 669 14.26 -32.45 -0.82
C SER A 669 12.88 -32.56 -1.48
N SER A 670 11.86 -33.01 -0.76
CA SER A 670 10.49 -33.16 -1.30
C SER A 670 9.82 -31.82 -1.59
N THR A 671 10.18 -30.77 -0.89
CA THR A 671 9.61 -29.42 -1.09
C THR A 671 10.44 -28.54 -2.03
N LEU A 672 11.68 -28.95 -2.37
CA LEU A 672 12.64 -28.13 -3.11
C LEU A 672 12.12 -27.62 -4.45
N VAL A 673 11.57 -28.51 -5.29
CA VAL A 673 11.06 -28.14 -6.63
C VAL A 673 9.90 -27.14 -6.52
N ARG A 674 9.05 -27.34 -5.51
CA ARG A 674 7.94 -26.42 -5.23
C ARG A 674 8.48 -25.05 -4.84
N THR A 675 9.41 -24.98 -3.88
CA THR A 675 10.02 -23.73 -3.42
C THR A 675 10.73 -23.00 -4.57
N ILE A 676 11.44 -23.72 -5.45
CA ILE A 676 12.06 -23.11 -6.64
C ILE A 676 10.99 -22.56 -7.59
N ASN A 677 9.93 -23.32 -7.87
CA ASN A 677 8.88 -22.87 -8.80
C ASN A 677 8.13 -21.64 -8.27
N THR A 678 7.79 -21.59 -6.96
CA THR A 678 7.14 -20.44 -6.35
C THR A 678 8.04 -19.22 -6.38
N SER A 679 9.31 -19.37 -6.00
CA SER A 679 10.27 -18.26 -6.06
C SER A 679 10.54 -17.81 -7.49
N LEU A 680 10.56 -18.72 -8.47
CA LEU A 680 10.76 -18.39 -9.88
C LEU A 680 9.58 -17.58 -10.45
N THR A 681 8.34 -17.96 -10.15
CA THR A 681 7.15 -17.24 -10.63
C THR A 681 7.09 -15.83 -10.08
N THR A 682 7.35 -15.65 -8.79
CA THR A 682 7.42 -14.33 -8.16
C THR A 682 8.62 -13.52 -8.67
N PHE A 683 9.79 -14.15 -8.79
CA PHE A 683 10.99 -13.50 -9.32
C PHE A 683 10.78 -12.96 -10.73
N VAL A 684 10.15 -13.74 -11.62
CA VAL A 684 9.88 -13.32 -13.02
C VAL A 684 8.94 -12.11 -13.06
N MET A 685 7.93 -12.05 -12.19
CA MET A 685 7.04 -10.88 -12.07
C MET A 685 7.81 -9.63 -11.65
N VAL A 686 8.64 -9.76 -10.62
CA VAL A 686 9.45 -8.65 -10.10
C VAL A 686 10.54 -8.25 -11.10
N LEU A 687 11.12 -9.21 -11.84
CA LEU A 687 12.07 -8.94 -12.91
C LEU A 687 11.42 -8.15 -14.07
N ALA A 688 10.22 -8.50 -14.47
CA ALA A 688 9.47 -7.73 -15.47
C ALA A 688 9.25 -6.28 -15.00
N LEU A 689 8.92 -6.09 -13.71
CA LEU A 689 8.80 -4.76 -13.10
C LEU A 689 10.15 -4.01 -13.08
N PHE A 690 11.27 -4.70 -12.80
CA PHE A 690 12.61 -4.12 -12.82
C PHE A 690 13.01 -3.64 -14.21
N ILE A 691 12.74 -4.43 -15.24
CA ILE A 691 13.13 -4.12 -16.63
C ILE A 691 12.27 -2.97 -17.20
N CYS A 692 10.95 -3.08 -17.04
CA CYS A 692 10.00 -2.18 -17.69
C CYS A 692 9.56 -1.00 -16.81
N GLY A 693 9.73 -1.07 -15.48
CA GLY A 693 9.24 -0.07 -14.53
C GLY A 693 9.99 1.27 -14.59
N VAL A 694 9.37 2.31 -14.03
CA VAL A 694 10.02 3.61 -13.80
C VAL A 694 11.12 3.51 -12.74
N SER A 695 12.00 4.52 -12.68
CA SER A 695 13.22 4.50 -11.84
C SER A 695 12.94 4.17 -10.37
N SER A 696 11.91 4.77 -9.76
CA SER A 696 11.54 4.51 -8.37
C SER A 696 11.06 3.07 -8.14
N LEU A 697 10.35 2.49 -9.09
CA LEU A 697 9.92 1.09 -9.03
C LEU A 697 11.06 0.11 -9.31
N ARG A 698 12.08 0.49 -10.07
CA ARG A 698 13.25 -0.36 -10.32
C ARG A 698 14.07 -0.60 -9.05
N GLU A 699 14.30 0.43 -8.24
CA GLU A 699 15.01 0.27 -6.95
C GLU A 699 14.24 -0.66 -6.02
N PHE A 700 12.92 -0.46 -5.90
CA PHE A 700 12.03 -1.33 -5.13
C PHE A 700 12.03 -2.77 -5.66
N ALA A 701 11.93 -2.96 -6.98
CA ALA A 701 11.96 -4.27 -7.61
C ALA A 701 13.30 -4.99 -7.41
N LEU A 702 14.43 -4.27 -7.51
CA LEU A 702 15.76 -4.84 -7.27
C LEU A 702 15.87 -5.38 -5.85
N ALA A 703 15.45 -4.61 -4.86
CA ALA A 703 15.45 -5.03 -3.46
C ALA A 703 14.55 -6.26 -3.23
N LEU A 704 13.36 -6.28 -3.83
CA LEU A 704 12.45 -7.44 -3.78
C LEU A 704 13.07 -8.68 -4.45
N MET A 705 13.75 -8.54 -5.59
CA MET A 705 14.44 -9.65 -6.26
C MET A 705 15.48 -10.29 -5.33
N VAL A 706 16.30 -9.46 -4.69
CA VAL A 706 17.29 -9.93 -3.70
C VAL A 706 16.60 -10.64 -2.54
N GLY A 707 15.48 -10.08 -2.04
CA GLY A 707 14.69 -10.66 -0.95
C GLY A 707 14.06 -12.00 -1.32
N VAL A 708 13.49 -12.14 -2.53
CA VAL A 708 12.91 -13.40 -3.02
C VAL A 708 13.98 -14.47 -3.14
N ILE A 709 15.16 -14.15 -3.68
CA ILE A 709 16.29 -15.08 -3.76
C ILE A 709 16.80 -15.44 -2.37
N GLY A 710 16.99 -14.43 -1.49
CA GLY A 710 17.41 -14.61 -0.10
C GLY A 710 16.47 -15.50 0.68
N GLY A 711 15.15 -15.25 0.59
CA GLY A 711 14.11 -16.06 1.27
C GLY A 711 14.01 -17.49 0.75
N ALA A 712 14.18 -17.71 -0.56
CA ALA A 712 14.30 -19.06 -1.12
C ALA A 712 15.54 -19.80 -0.60
N PHE A 713 16.67 -19.08 -0.54
CA PHE A 713 17.91 -19.63 -0.02
C PHE A 713 17.81 -19.97 1.47
N SER A 714 17.33 -19.04 2.31
CA SER A 714 17.23 -19.23 3.75
C SER A 714 16.25 -20.33 4.14
N SER A 715 15.08 -20.40 3.47
CA SER A 715 14.11 -21.46 3.75
C SER A 715 14.66 -22.84 3.46
N VAL A 716 15.40 -23.04 2.36
CA VAL A 716 15.94 -24.34 1.97
C VAL A 716 17.21 -24.71 2.77
N PHE A 717 18.13 -23.76 2.94
CA PHE A 717 19.47 -24.06 3.41
C PHE A 717 19.74 -23.66 4.87
N LEU A 718 18.94 -22.77 5.46
CA LEU A 718 19.12 -22.35 6.85
C LEU A 718 18.05 -22.93 7.79
N THR A 719 16.78 -22.84 7.44
CA THR A 719 15.66 -23.10 8.35
C THR A 719 15.64 -24.54 8.87
N GLY A 720 15.69 -25.53 7.97
CA GLY A 720 15.69 -26.95 8.35
C GLY A 720 16.93 -27.38 9.13
N PRO A 721 18.15 -27.07 8.66
CA PRO A 721 19.37 -27.33 9.42
C PRO A 721 19.42 -26.65 10.79
N LEU A 722 18.95 -25.41 10.93
CA LEU A 722 18.87 -24.72 12.22
C LEU A 722 17.90 -25.43 13.17
N TRP A 723 16.71 -25.80 12.68
CA TRP A 723 15.77 -26.59 13.47
C TRP A 723 16.38 -27.93 13.93
N TYR A 724 17.06 -28.64 13.03
CA TYR A 724 17.78 -29.87 13.37
C TYR A 724 18.82 -29.65 14.50
N MET A 725 19.62 -28.58 14.39
CA MET A 725 20.64 -28.26 15.42
C MET A 725 19.98 -27.96 16.78
N MET A 726 18.90 -27.21 16.80
CA MET A 726 18.15 -26.89 18.02
C MET A 726 17.49 -28.16 18.60
N LYS A 727 16.95 -29.02 17.75
CA LYS A 727 16.30 -30.26 18.21
C LYS A 727 17.26 -31.24 18.80
N THR A 728 18.48 -31.37 18.23
CA THR A 728 19.48 -32.33 18.67
C THR A 728 20.35 -31.84 19.81
N ARG A 729 20.56 -30.53 20.00
CA ARG A 729 21.37 -29.97 21.09
C ARG A 729 20.56 -29.73 22.37
N ILE A 730 19.33 -29.21 22.25
CA ILE A 730 18.48 -28.78 23.39
C ILE A 730 17.51 -29.90 23.81
N GLY A 731 17.39 -30.98 23.06
CA GLY A 731 16.42 -32.07 23.27
C GLY A 731 17.10 -33.46 23.42
N SER A 732 18.37 -33.49 23.78
CA SER A 732 19.11 -34.77 23.92
C SER A 732 18.52 -35.72 24.96
N ASP A 733 17.82 -35.18 25.97
CA ASP A 733 17.28 -35.98 27.06
C ASP A 733 16.00 -36.71 26.65
N ALA A 734 15.14 -36.12 25.81
CA ALA A 734 13.94 -36.78 25.27
C ALA A 734 14.29 -37.95 24.31
N ILE A 735 15.44 -37.86 23.62
CA ILE A 735 15.95 -38.97 22.78
C ILE A 735 16.53 -40.08 23.62
N LYS A 736 17.19 -39.75 24.72
CA LYS A 736 17.71 -40.71 25.71
C LYS A 736 16.58 -41.44 26.45
N GLU A 737 15.52 -40.70 26.82
CA GLU A 737 14.35 -41.26 27.49
C GLU A 737 13.57 -42.24 26.59
N ASN A 738 13.40 -41.91 25.29
CA ASN A 738 12.79 -42.81 24.31
C ASN A 738 13.71 -44.04 23.99
N GLN A 739 15.03 -43.88 24.02
CA GLN A 739 15.96 -44.97 23.88
C GLN A 739 15.93 -45.89 25.10
N ALA A 740 15.88 -45.35 26.31
CA ALA A 740 15.77 -46.10 27.56
C ALA A 740 14.41 -46.85 27.64
N ALA A 741 13.29 -46.16 27.24
CA ALA A 741 11.98 -46.79 27.18
C ALA A 741 11.87 -47.90 26.11
N SER A 742 12.61 -47.76 24.98
CA SER A 742 12.66 -48.77 23.90
C SER A 742 13.53 -49.96 24.26
N GLN A 743 14.55 -49.77 25.10
CA GLN A 743 15.41 -50.86 25.63
C GLN A 743 14.76 -51.55 26.83
N ALA A 744 13.81 -50.91 27.50
CA ALA A 744 13.10 -51.46 28.66
C ALA A 744 11.87 -52.34 28.30
N GLN A 745 11.51 -52.50 27.02
CA GLN A 745 10.49 -53.48 26.62
C GLN A 745 11.15 -54.86 26.43
N PRO A 746 10.92 -55.82 27.37
CA PRO A 746 11.44 -57.17 27.18
C PRO A 746 10.69 -57.86 26.05
N GLU A 747 11.41 -58.64 25.26
CA GLU A 747 10.87 -59.67 24.37
C GLU A 747 9.76 -60.47 25.05
N LYS A 748 8.55 -60.27 24.66
CA LYS A 748 7.43 -61.18 24.80
C LYS A 748 6.65 -60.96 23.49
N ILE A 749 6.58 -61.96 22.62
CA ILE A 749 5.66 -63.07 22.78
C ILE A 749 5.91 -64.05 21.64
N THR A 750 6.38 -65.22 21.92
CA THR A 750 6.12 -66.41 21.09
C THR A 750 4.63 -66.71 21.13
N ALA A 751 3.98 -66.54 20.01
CA ALA A 751 2.57 -66.84 19.82
C ALA A 751 2.37 -68.35 19.90
N ASN A 752 1.62 -68.80 20.86
CA ASN A 752 1.12 -70.17 20.95
C ASN A 752 -0.15 -70.32 20.00
N PRO A 753 -0.07 -71.15 18.94
CA PRO A 753 -1.14 -71.26 17.95
C PRO A 753 -2.38 -72.07 18.37
N ASN A 754 -2.55 -72.46 19.61
CA ASN A 754 -3.58 -73.44 20.04
C ASN A 754 -4.75 -72.90 20.89
N ARG A 755 -5.26 -71.68 20.59
CA ARG A 755 -6.46 -71.18 21.29
C ARG A 755 -7.62 -70.68 20.36
N LYS A 756 -7.84 -71.39 19.24
CA LYS A 756 -9.04 -71.26 18.46
C LYS A 756 -9.78 -72.57 18.41
N LYS A 757 -10.50 -72.96 19.49
CA LYS A 757 -11.58 -73.92 19.49
C LYS A 757 -12.17 -74.02 20.90
N LYS A 758 -13.01 -73.04 21.33
CA LYS A 758 -14.08 -73.21 22.35
C LYS A 758 -14.74 -71.85 22.66
N LYS A 759 -15.64 -71.42 21.79
CA LYS A 759 -16.78 -70.53 22.12
C LYS A 759 -17.68 -70.36 20.89
N LYS A 760 -18.24 -71.49 20.42
CA LYS A 760 -19.47 -71.52 19.66
C LYS A 760 -20.33 -72.63 20.27
N LYS A 761 -20.99 -72.38 21.39
CA LYS A 761 -22.19 -73.05 21.88
C LYS A 761 -22.61 -72.33 23.16
N LYS A 762 -23.56 -71.39 23.03
CA LYS A 762 -24.63 -70.98 23.89
C LYS A 762 -25.08 -69.55 23.52
N ARG A 763 -26.10 -69.56 22.73
CA ARG A 763 -27.42 -68.92 22.85
C ARG A 763 -28.09 -68.96 21.47
N LYS A 764 -29.06 -69.72 21.55
CA LYS A 764 -30.39 -69.59 20.95
C LYS A 764 -30.85 -68.17 20.95
#